data_652c4fe6eb6bef104579e308cb0815b1
#
_entry.id   652c4fe6eb6bef104579e308cb0815b1
#
_cell.length_a   1.000
_cell.length_b   1.000
_cell.length_c   1.000
_cell.angle_alpha   90.00
_cell.angle_beta   90.00
_cell.angle_gamma   90.00
#
_symmetry.space_group_name_H-M   'P 1'
#
loop_
_entity.id
_entity.type
_entity.pdbx_description
1 polymer ?
#
loop_
_entity_poly.entity_id
_entity_poly.type
_entity_poly.pdbx_seq_one_letter_code
_entity_poly.pdbx_strand_id
1 'polypeptide(L)'
;MKNIIFLFLNALLYLTVSVCSQDLQIKNNPYDIADEHTKSKKSFNRERWFYEQRMYPNNYIPADAYAKSIEQKNALRDSRGFKFDPETTWRNIGPTPGTYFSYSNVSGRIISVRYDPVNPNIIYIGAATGGVWKSTDGGNNFVPISDREVSLASGSIYVDPSNTNIVYYGTGEATYSGLGYYGRGILRSTNGGNSWQHYAEGLPSLTYCSRFVVRPGFPNMLYAAMGTAGLYWSTNTGESWSLLVIGRCDDIVFAPNGTTAYMVGNGSGYRKSTDGGVTFLPVGGLTMGIRNHIAICRDNPSVLYCAVYTGSQIKVYKSTNAGNNFSQVSVGFDFNPEQAWYNFYMHVNPFDPNYAYVGVIDVWRTTNGGSSFQNITNSYFGGTVHPDQHNMDFNPQNPNELFAANDGGLWKSTNRGTNWINMNAGLSLTQFYRIATDPTNLGHLLGGTQDNGTQRTMGSQIWSCVFGGDGGEVCFQSQNTNYILAERQYNGLMLSTNGGTTWNVSSEGMSGSAAWIGPIISHPTSPGVFYTAREKVFKSTDWGVNWTPISSGTSGVIREMAICRSNPSVMYVSSGQLIFKSVDGGSTFLSTTTGLQNRTISSVHIHPDSSNVVLLTYSGFGTGKVYKTTNGGSVWKNISGVLPDSPVNDLLIYYPGISSSIYYCAMDAGVYYTDNYGSDWIELADSLPNTVAMHLDYHQSTNIVRVATHGRGVWEIGIPIGIINYNNEVPKEYSLKQNFPNPFNPVTFIEYSIVKGGFVNLTVYDILGREVETIIDLDQKPGTYKVQFDAAKLSSGIYFYTLKADGFAETKKMVITK
;
A
#
# COMPACT_ATOMS: atom_id res chain seq x y z
N MET A 1 -35.43 -40.09 -32.60
CA MET A 1 -34.21 -39.50 -33.14
C MET A 1 -34.23 -37.95 -33.16
N LYS A 2 -35.36 -37.26 -33.30
CA LYS A 2 -35.41 -35.77 -33.27
C LYS A 2 -35.26 -35.14 -31.88
N ASN A 3 -35.62 -35.82 -30.80
CA ASN A 3 -35.55 -35.30 -29.44
C ASN A 3 -34.16 -35.47 -28.78
N ILE A 4 -33.31 -36.34 -29.32
CA ILE A 4 -31.94 -36.53 -28.83
C ILE A 4 -30.99 -35.49 -29.43
N ILE A 5 -31.25 -35.03 -30.66
CA ILE A 5 -30.44 -33.97 -31.31
C ILE A 5 -30.67 -32.60 -30.65
N PHE A 6 -31.88 -32.34 -30.12
CA PHE A 6 -32.19 -31.08 -29.44
C PHE A 6 -31.53 -30.99 -28.07
N LEU A 7 -31.34 -32.12 -27.38
CA LEU A 7 -30.62 -32.15 -26.09
C LEU A 7 -29.09 -32.03 -26.28
N PHE A 8 -28.53 -32.54 -27.36
CA PHE A 8 -27.10 -32.41 -27.68
C PHE A 8 -26.76 -30.99 -28.17
N LEU A 9 -27.62 -30.32 -28.91
CA LEU A 9 -27.41 -28.94 -29.34
C LEU A 9 -27.51 -27.96 -28.16
N ASN A 10 -28.42 -28.15 -27.20
CA ASN A 10 -28.48 -27.35 -25.99
C ASN A 10 -27.30 -27.60 -25.04
N ALA A 11 -26.83 -28.83 -24.93
CA ALA A 11 -25.62 -29.13 -24.14
C ALA A 11 -24.35 -28.55 -24.78
N LEU A 12 -24.26 -28.52 -26.14
CA LEU A 12 -23.16 -27.86 -26.83
C LEU A 12 -23.25 -26.33 -26.73
N LEU A 13 -24.46 -25.74 -26.76
CA LEU A 13 -24.64 -24.30 -26.54
C LEU A 13 -24.31 -23.88 -25.10
N TYR A 14 -24.65 -24.73 -24.10
CA TYR A 14 -24.27 -24.47 -22.70
C TYR A 14 -22.77 -24.66 -22.48
N LEU A 15 -22.12 -25.62 -23.14
CA LEU A 15 -20.67 -25.80 -23.07
C LEU A 15 -19.89 -24.67 -23.79
N THR A 16 -20.42 -24.15 -24.91
CA THR A 16 -19.79 -23.01 -25.59
C THR A 16 -20.04 -21.67 -24.91
N VAL A 17 -21.16 -21.49 -24.20
CA VAL A 17 -21.41 -20.28 -23.43
C VAL A 17 -20.61 -20.27 -22.12
N SER A 18 -20.33 -21.44 -21.50
CA SER A 18 -19.46 -21.52 -20.29
C SER A 18 -17.97 -21.32 -20.61
N VAL A 19 -17.52 -21.58 -21.82
CA VAL A 19 -16.12 -21.35 -22.23
C VAL A 19 -15.93 -19.96 -22.82
N CYS A 20 -16.98 -19.30 -23.31
CA CYS A 20 -16.90 -17.95 -23.88
C CYS A 20 -16.97 -16.81 -22.84
N SER A 21 -17.30 -17.10 -21.56
CA SER A 21 -17.38 -16.05 -20.53
C SER A 21 -16.08 -15.84 -19.76
N GLN A 22 -15.04 -16.64 -20.01
CA GLN A 22 -13.74 -16.50 -19.35
C GLN A 22 -12.64 -15.84 -20.20
N ASP A 23 -12.86 -15.59 -21.50
CA ASP A 23 -11.84 -15.06 -22.40
C ASP A 23 -12.31 -13.87 -23.27
N LEU A 24 -13.08 -12.95 -22.73
CA LEU A 24 -13.06 -11.58 -23.24
C LEU A 24 -11.80 -10.90 -22.72
N GLN A 25 -10.66 -11.30 -23.26
CA GLN A 25 -9.42 -10.56 -23.11
C GLN A 25 -9.69 -9.13 -23.61
N ILE A 26 -9.64 -8.17 -22.69
CA ILE A 26 -9.60 -6.76 -23.07
C ILE A 26 -8.27 -6.58 -23.80
N LYS A 27 -8.31 -6.62 -25.13
CA LYS A 27 -7.12 -6.47 -25.98
C LYS A 27 -6.48 -5.09 -25.87
N ASN A 28 -7.21 -4.11 -25.34
CA ASN A 28 -6.75 -2.73 -25.20
C ASN A 28 -6.58 -2.39 -23.73
N ASN A 29 -5.54 -1.63 -23.42
CA ASN A 29 -5.34 -1.05 -22.10
C ASN A 29 -6.56 -0.16 -21.74
N PRO A 30 -7.27 -0.41 -20.62
CA PRO A 30 -8.46 0.34 -20.26
C PRO A 30 -8.18 1.84 -20.06
N TYR A 31 -6.96 2.21 -19.71
CA TYR A 31 -6.56 3.61 -19.54
C TYR A 31 -6.36 4.35 -20.87
N ASP A 32 -6.05 3.65 -21.95
CA ASP A 32 -5.86 4.26 -23.27
C ASP A 32 -7.20 4.56 -23.97
N ILE A 33 -8.22 3.75 -23.69
CA ILE A 33 -9.56 3.86 -24.32
C ILE A 33 -10.50 4.82 -23.57
N ALA A 34 -10.13 5.31 -22.39
CA ALA A 34 -10.91 6.28 -21.65
C ALA A 34 -11.07 7.59 -22.44
N ASP A 35 -12.22 8.25 -22.29
CA ASP A 35 -12.45 9.56 -22.91
C ASP A 35 -11.57 10.66 -22.29
N GLU A 36 -11.36 11.76 -23.01
CA GLU A 36 -10.46 12.84 -22.60
C GLU A 36 -10.89 13.53 -21.30
N HIS A 37 -12.19 13.61 -21.02
CA HIS A 37 -12.68 14.15 -19.74
C HIS A 37 -12.29 13.24 -18.58
N THR A 38 -12.40 11.93 -18.75
CA THR A 38 -11.96 10.95 -17.75
C THR A 38 -10.44 11.01 -17.56
N LYS A 39 -9.66 11.08 -18.64
CA LYS A 39 -8.20 11.19 -18.59
C LYS A 39 -7.70 12.46 -17.91
N SER A 40 -8.50 13.54 -17.92
CA SER A 40 -8.13 14.80 -17.23
C SER A 40 -8.29 14.74 -15.70
N LYS A 41 -8.98 13.73 -15.15
CA LYS A 41 -9.25 13.63 -13.72
C LYS A 41 -8.01 13.21 -12.93
N LYS A 42 -7.77 13.87 -11.80
CA LYS A 42 -6.69 13.53 -10.85
C LYS A 42 -6.72 12.07 -10.45
N SER A 43 -7.89 11.59 -10.07
CA SER A 43 -8.15 10.22 -9.65
C SER A 43 -7.79 9.18 -10.72
N PHE A 44 -8.16 9.43 -11.97
CA PHE A 44 -7.81 8.55 -13.08
C PHE A 44 -6.30 8.44 -13.30
N ASN A 45 -5.56 9.54 -13.22
CA ASN A 45 -4.12 9.53 -13.41
C ASN A 45 -3.38 8.86 -12.26
N ARG A 46 -3.87 8.97 -11.01
CA ARG A 46 -3.38 8.26 -9.84
C ARG A 46 -3.53 6.75 -10.01
N GLU A 47 -4.73 6.31 -10.40
CA GLU A 47 -5.02 4.90 -10.66
C GLU A 47 -4.19 4.35 -11.81
N ARG A 48 -4.14 5.05 -12.94
CA ARG A 48 -3.31 4.68 -14.09
C ARG A 48 -1.86 4.47 -13.67
N TRP A 49 -1.30 5.39 -12.91
CA TRP A 49 0.07 5.30 -12.41
C TRP A 49 0.29 4.03 -11.57
N PHE A 50 -0.65 3.67 -10.71
CA PHE A 50 -0.54 2.50 -9.84
C PHE A 50 -0.78 1.17 -10.58
N TYR A 51 -1.87 1.05 -11.35
CA TYR A 51 -2.29 -0.22 -11.93
C TYR A 51 -1.73 -0.52 -13.30
N GLU A 52 -1.54 0.48 -14.19
CA GLU A 52 -1.08 0.25 -15.57
C GLU A 52 0.23 -0.56 -15.60
N GLN A 53 1.18 -0.23 -14.74
CA GLN A 53 2.44 -0.95 -14.64
C GLN A 53 2.29 -2.39 -14.12
N ARG A 54 1.22 -2.70 -13.37
CA ARG A 54 0.91 -4.03 -12.84
C ARG A 54 0.15 -4.92 -13.82
N MET A 55 -0.46 -4.34 -14.85
CA MET A 55 -1.26 -5.06 -15.85
C MET A 55 -0.44 -5.75 -16.92
N TYR A 56 0.83 -5.42 -17.04
CA TYR A 56 1.69 -6.04 -18.04
C TYR A 56 1.89 -7.54 -17.77
N PRO A 57 1.98 -8.42 -18.79
CA PRO A 57 1.95 -8.10 -20.24
C PRO A 57 0.55 -8.05 -20.85
N ASN A 58 -0.49 -8.33 -20.11
CA ASN A 58 -1.81 -8.71 -20.63
C ASN A 58 -2.79 -7.53 -20.74
N ASN A 59 -2.42 -6.31 -20.31
CA ASN A 59 -3.33 -5.17 -20.11
C ASN A 59 -4.44 -5.43 -19.07
N TYR A 60 -4.27 -6.44 -18.22
CA TYR A 60 -5.08 -6.73 -17.03
C TYR A 60 -4.24 -7.47 -15.99
N ILE A 61 -4.65 -7.41 -14.73
CA ILE A 61 -4.06 -8.20 -13.67
C ILE A 61 -4.71 -9.58 -13.68
N PRO A 62 -3.92 -10.69 -13.78
CA PRO A 62 -4.50 -12.03 -13.70
C PRO A 62 -5.26 -12.25 -12.39
N ALA A 63 -6.38 -12.93 -12.47
CA ALA A 63 -7.35 -13.07 -11.38
C ALA A 63 -6.77 -13.57 -10.06
N ASP A 64 -5.85 -14.50 -10.13
CA ASP A 64 -5.22 -15.18 -9.00
C ASP A 64 -3.78 -14.73 -8.74
N ALA A 65 -3.27 -13.72 -9.46
CA ALA A 65 -1.87 -13.32 -9.43
C ALA A 65 -1.37 -12.96 -8.02
N TYR A 66 -2.13 -12.16 -7.26
CA TYR A 66 -1.74 -11.80 -5.90
C TYR A 66 -1.84 -12.97 -4.93
N ALA A 67 -2.87 -13.83 -5.05
CA ALA A 67 -2.99 -15.02 -4.21
C ALA A 67 -1.81 -15.96 -4.43
N LYS A 68 -1.49 -16.26 -5.69
CA LYS A 68 -0.30 -17.05 -6.05
C LYS A 68 1.00 -16.43 -5.55
N SER A 69 1.12 -15.11 -5.59
CA SER A 69 2.28 -14.41 -5.06
C SER A 69 2.46 -14.65 -3.56
N ILE A 70 1.39 -14.58 -2.77
CA ILE A 70 1.43 -14.86 -1.33
C ILE A 70 1.67 -16.36 -1.07
N GLU A 71 1.08 -17.26 -1.84
CA GLU A 71 1.35 -18.71 -1.77
C GLU A 71 2.83 -19.01 -2.05
N GLN A 72 3.41 -18.41 -3.08
CA GLN A 72 4.84 -18.53 -3.40
C GLN A 72 5.73 -17.97 -2.28
N LYS A 73 5.36 -16.82 -1.70
CA LYS A 73 6.02 -16.25 -0.53
C LYS A 73 6.04 -17.25 0.63
N ASN A 74 4.88 -17.82 0.97
CA ASN A 74 4.76 -18.79 2.06
C ASN A 74 5.55 -20.07 1.77
N ALA A 75 5.49 -20.60 0.55
CA ALA A 75 6.27 -21.76 0.13
C ALA A 75 7.79 -21.52 0.21
N LEU A 76 8.26 -20.31 -0.11
CA LEU A 76 9.67 -19.94 0.07
C LEU A 76 10.08 -19.93 1.53
N ARG A 77 9.23 -19.43 2.42
CA ARG A 77 9.45 -19.48 3.88
C ARG A 77 9.56 -20.91 4.39
N ASP A 78 8.60 -21.77 4.03
CA ASP A 78 8.52 -23.15 4.49
C ASP A 78 9.73 -23.99 4.00
N SER A 79 10.16 -23.77 2.76
CA SER A 79 11.27 -24.54 2.17
C SER A 79 12.65 -24.23 2.77
N ARG A 80 12.80 -23.06 3.40
CA ARG A 80 14.10 -22.57 3.90
C ARG A 80 14.31 -22.77 5.39
N GLY A 81 13.31 -23.27 6.11
CA GLY A 81 13.38 -23.46 7.56
C GLY A 81 13.73 -22.14 8.26
N PHE A 82 12.97 -21.09 7.97
CA PHE A 82 13.20 -19.74 8.47
C PHE A 82 13.40 -19.77 9.99
N LYS A 83 14.62 -19.56 10.44
CA LYS A 83 14.90 -19.28 11.85
C LYS A 83 14.63 -17.80 12.04
N PHE A 84 13.54 -17.50 12.73
CA PHE A 84 13.21 -16.17 13.21
C PHE A 84 14.37 -15.68 14.08
N ASP A 85 15.11 -14.68 13.63
CA ASP A 85 16.05 -13.95 14.45
C ASP A 85 15.26 -12.80 15.13
N PRO A 86 15.06 -12.85 16.45
CA PRO A 86 14.31 -11.81 17.16
C PRO A 86 14.95 -10.42 17.04
N GLU A 87 16.24 -10.34 16.69
CA GLU A 87 16.96 -9.07 16.56
C GLU A 87 16.77 -8.41 15.18
N THR A 88 16.31 -9.18 14.18
CA THR A 88 16.03 -8.68 12.82
C THR A 88 14.53 -8.63 12.56
N THR A 89 13.82 -7.72 13.23
CA THR A 89 12.39 -7.52 13.04
C THR A 89 12.10 -6.14 12.47
N TRP A 90 11.14 -6.06 11.56
CA TRP A 90 10.60 -4.79 11.11
C TRP A 90 9.88 -4.10 12.28
N ARG A 91 10.23 -2.84 12.51
CA ARG A 91 9.59 -1.96 13.49
C ARG A 91 8.80 -0.87 12.78
N ASN A 92 7.53 -0.71 13.09
CA ASN A 92 6.75 0.43 12.61
C ASN A 92 7.24 1.71 13.29
N ILE A 93 7.52 2.75 12.49
CA ILE A 93 7.97 4.06 12.97
C ILE A 93 6.95 5.17 12.74
N GLY A 94 5.77 4.81 12.29
CA GLY A 94 4.63 5.71 12.10
C GLY A 94 4.37 6.11 10.66
N PRO A 95 3.57 7.15 10.48
CA PRO A 95 2.86 7.95 11.49
C PRO A 95 1.81 7.14 12.27
N THR A 96 1.75 7.39 13.60
CA THR A 96 0.77 6.80 14.51
C THR A 96 0.24 7.82 15.55
N PRO A 97 -0.45 8.88 15.16
CA PRO A 97 -0.92 9.25 13.82
C PRO A 97 -0.01 10.25 13.07
N GLY A 98 -0.39 10.58 11.85
CA GLY A 98 -0.03 11.84 11.21
C GLY A 98 -0.90 12.99 11.71
N THR A 99 -0.50 14.24 11.43
CA THR A 99 -1.41 15.40 11.60
C THR A 99 -1.66 16.05 10.25
N TYR A 100 -2.80 16.73 10.10
CA TYR A 100 -3.14 17.41 8.86
C TYR A 100 -3.98 18.66 9.14
N PHE A 101 -3.32 19.81 9.22
CA PHE A 101 -3.93 21.12 9.43
C PHE A 101 -5.10 21.13 10.44
N SER A 102 -6.30 21.57 10.02
CA SER A 102 -7.48 21.70 10.89
C SER A 102 -8.07 20.34 11.30
N TYR A 103 -7.75 19.25 10.61
CA TYR A 103 -8.30 17.92 10.95
C TYR A 103 -7.58 17.26 12.12
N SER A 104 -6.45 17.89 12.58
CA SER A 104 -5.64 17.34 13.68
C SER A 104 -5.04 15.99 13.28
N ASN A 105 -5.30 14.94 14.04
CA ASN A 105 -4.77 13.61 13.75
C ASN A 105 -5.44 12.97 12.52
N VAL A 106 -4.62 12.39 11.64
CA VAL A 106 -5.05 11.58 10.50
C VAL A 106 -4.26 10.28 10.47
N SER A 107 -4.84 9.22 9.97
CA SER A 107 -4.15 7.93 9.86
C SER A 107 -4.02 7.44 8.41
N GLY A 108 -5.08 7.53 7.66
CA GLY A 108 -5.23 7.02 6.31
C GLY A 108 -6.63 6.51 6.08
N ARG A 109 -6.94 6.12 4.85
CA ARG A 109 -8.30 5.81 4.41
C ARG A 109 -8.91 4.60 5.09
N ILE A 110 -10.05 4.81 5.78
CA ILE A 110 -10.89 3.76 6.35
C ILE A 110 -12.18 3.64 5.54
N ILE A 111 -12.43 2.44 5.01
CA ILE A 111 -13.55 2.15 4.10
C ILE A 111 -14.76 1.60 4.85
N SER A 112 -14.54 0.93 5.98
CA SER A 112 -15.59 0.24 6.72
C SER A 112 -15.38 0.41 8.22
N VAL A 113 -16.45 0.70 8.93
CA VAL A 113 -16.50 0.66 10.39
C VAL A 113 -17.70 -0.15 10.82
N ARG A 114 -17.55 -0.98 11.88
CA ARG A 114 -18.62 -1.84 12.40
C ARG A 114 -18.51 -1.99 13.89
N TYR A 115 -19.57 -1.67 14.60
CA TYR A 115 -19.77 -2.07 15.99
C TYR A 115 -20.06 -3.57 16.09
N ASP A 116 -19.58 -4.20 17.15
CA ASP A 116 -20.11 -5.49 17.61
C ASP A 116 -21.58 -5.26 18.04
N PRO A 117 -22.52 -6.04 17.53
CA PRO A 117 -23.96 -5.81 17.77
C PRO A 117 -24.39 -6.05 19.21
N VAL A 118 -23.58 -6.73 20.03
CA VAL A 118 -23.87 -7.07 21.43
C VAL A 118 -23.02 -6.26 22.41
N ASN A 119 -21.74 -6.04 22.08
CA ASN A 119 -20.82 -5.28 22.93
C ASN A 119 -20.27 -4.04 22.20
N PRO A 120 -20.82 -2.84 22.43
CA PRO A 120 -20.42 -1.63 21.74
C PRO A 120 -19.00 -1.15 22.06
N ASN A 121 -18.27 -1.76 23.00
CA ASN A 121 -16.85 -1.52 23.21
C ASN A 121 -15.97 -2.22 22.16
N ILE A 122 -16.51 -3.22 21.45
CA ILE A 122 -15.81 -3.91 20.38
C ILE A 122 -16.17 -3.26 19.05
N ILE A 123 -15.14 -2.80 18.34
CA ILE A 123 -15.27 -2.10 17.06
C ILE A 123 -14.27 -2.68 16.09
N TYR A 124 -14.71 -2.91 14.87
CA TYR A 124 -13.87 -3.31 13.74
C TYR A 124 -13.82 -2.20 12.74
N ILE A 125 -12.63 -1.92 12.21
CA ILE A 125 -12.44 -1.01 11.08
C ILE A 125 -11.69 -1.73 9.97
N GLY A 126 -12.03 -1.40 8.73
CA GLY A 126 -11.37 -1.90 7.53
C GLY A 126 -10.74 -0.76 6.76
N ALA A 127 -9.41 -0.78 6.63
CA ALA A 127 -8.66 0.22 5.88
C ALA A 127 -8.57 -0.15 4.39
N ALA A 128 -8.42 0.84 3.52
CA ALA A 128 -8.36 0.63 2.06
C ALA A 128 -7.29 -0.39 1.65
N THR A 129 -6.10 -0.32 2.27
CA THR A 129 -4.96 -1.22 2.01
C THR A 129 -4.22 -1.64 3.29
N GLY A 130 -4.79 -1.31 4.45
CA GLY A 130 -4.19 -1.55 5.77
C GLY A 130 -4.81 -2.70 6.56
N GLY A 131 -5.73 -3.46 5.97
CA GLY A 131 -6.40 -4.61 6.60
C GLY A 131 -7.47 -4.23 7.62
N VAL A 132 -7.85 -5.22 8.41
CA VAL A 132 -8.84 -5.08 9.49
C VAL A 132 -8.15 -4.86 10.82
N TRP A 133 -8.68 -3.91 11.58
CA TRP A 133 -8.23 -3.57 12.92
C TRP A 133 -9.40 -3.71 13.90
N LYS A 134 -9.09 -4.08 15.14
CA LYS A 134 -10.07 -4.29 16.20
C LYS A 134 -9.76 -3.43 17.41
N SER A 135 -10.78 -2.80 17.96
CA SER A 135 -10.76 -2.19 19.29
C SER A 135 -11.63 -3.03 20.24
N THR A 136 -11.26 -3.05 21.53
CA THR A 136 -12.03 -3.67 22.62
C THR A 136 -12.36 -2.67 23.72
N ASP A 137 -12.08 -1.39 23.52
CA ASP A 137 -12.20 -0.31 24.50
C ASP A 137 -12.96 0.92 23.98
N GLY A 138 -13.93 0.68 23.08
CA GLY A 138 -14.82 1.74 22.54
C GLY A 138 -14.14 2.62 21.49
N GLY A 139 -13.06 2.13 20.85
CA GLY A 139 -12.33 2.81 19.79
C GLY A 139 -11.13 3.63 20.27
N ASN A 140 -10.75 3.54 21.56
CA ASN A 140 -9.60 4.30 22.06
C ASN A 140 -8.26 3.70 21.59
N ASN A 141 -8.18 2.36 21.47
CA ASN A 141 -7.02 1.66 20.93
C ASN A 141 -7.47 0.62 19.90
N PHE A 142 -6.70 0.50 18.84
CA PHE A 142 -6.92 -0.49 17.79
C PHE A 142 -5.67 -1.36 17.59
N VAL A 143 -5.89 -2.65 17.34
CA VAL A 143 -4.82 -3.60 16.97
C VAL A 143 -5.14 -4.22 15.62
N PRO A 144 -4.14 -4.42 14.74
CA PRO A 144 -4.34 -5.09 13.46
C PRO A 144 -4.60 -6.59 13.70
N ILE A 145 -5.54 -7.16 12.95
CA ILE A 145 -5.96 -8.57 13.10
C ILE A 145 -5.94 -9.33 11.77
N SER A 146 -5.44 -8.75 10.69
CA SER A 146 -5.41 -9.40 9.37
C SER A 146 -4.07 -9.26 8.62
N ASP A 147 -2.97 -8.95 9.32
CA ASP A 147 -1.67 -8.61 8.71
C ASP A 147 -1.08 -9.70 7.81
N ARG A 148 -1.46 -10.95 8.02
CA ARG A 148 -0.95 -12.12 7.29
C ARG A 148 -1.90 -12.62 6.20
N GLU A 149 -3.07 -12.00 6.07
CA GLU A 149 -4.10 -12.46 5.15
C GLU A 149 -3.76 -12.18 3.68
N VAL A 150 -4.47 -12.88 2.81
CA VAL A 150 -4.27 -12.81 1.35
C VAL A 150 -4.63 -11.46 0.74
N SER A 151 -5.37 -10.63 1.46
CA SER A 151 -5.71 -9.26 1.05
C SER A 151 -5.90 -8.37 2.26
N LEU A 152 -5.23 -7.23 2.24
CA LEU A 152 -5.44 -6.13 3.19
C LEU A 152 -6.35 -5.02 2.60
N ALA A 153 -6.87 -5.20 1.39
CA ALA A 153 -7.86 -4.29 0.81
C ALA A 153 -9.24 -4.56 1.40
N SER A 154 -9.82 -3.58 2.07
CA SER A 154 -11.11 -3.70 2.75
C SER A 154 -12.28 -3.31 1.86
N GLY A 155 -13.38 -4.01 2.02
CA GLY A 155 -14.68 -3.65 1.50
C GLY A 155 -15.70 -3.55 2.63
N SER A 156 -16.33 -4.65 3.01
CA SER A 156 -17.38 -4.68 4.02
C SER A 156 -17.04 -5.62 5.17
N ILE A 157 -17.30 -5.18 6.40
CA ILE A 157 -17.18 -6.01 7.61
C ILE A 157 -18.58 -6.32 8.13
N TYR A 158 -18.79 -7.56 8.58
CA TYR A 158 -20.01 -7.99 9.24
C TYR A 158 -19.67 -8.82 10.49
N VAL A 159 -20.37 -8.54 11.58
CA VAL A 159 -20.28 -9.30 12.85
C VAL A 159 -21.62 -9.98 13.06
N ASP A 160 -21.61 -11.29 13.29
CA ASP A 160 -22.86 -12.08 13.48
C ASP A 160 -23.49 -11.76 14.85
N PRO A 161 -24.72 -11.20 14.89
CA PRO A 161 -25.35 -10.84 16.15
C PRO A 161 -25.75 -12.06 17.02
N SER A 162 -25.80 -13.26 16.45
CA SER A 162 -26.08 -14.49 17.19
C SER A 162 -24.84 -15.10 17.86
N ASN A 163 -23.65 -14.78 17.30
CA ASN A 163 -22.35 -15.19 17.83
C ASN A 163 -21.28 -14.21 17.34
N THR A 164 -20.95 -13.21 18.15
CA THR A 164 -20.04 -12.12 17.77
C THR A 164 -18.58 -12.56 17.60
N ASN A 165 -18.23 -13.81 17.91
CA ASN A 165 -16.96 -14.40 17.50
C ASN A 165 -16.91 -14.72 15.99
N ILE A 166 -18.05 -14.77 15.31
CA ILE A 166 -18.12 -14.94 13.88
C ILE A 166 -18.06 -13.57 13.22
N VAL A 167 -16.97 -13.32 12.51
CA VAL A 167 -16.73 -12.08 11.78
C VAL A 167 -16.44 -12.40 10.32
N TYR A 168 -17.10 -11.68 9.42
CA TYR A 168 -16.85 -11.77 7.99
C TYR A 168 -16.17 -10.50 7.50
N TYR A 169 -15.17 -10.67 6.68
CA TYR A 169 -14.44 -9.61 6.03
C TYR A 169 -14.52 -9.79 4.51
N GLY A 170 -15.39 -9.02 3.87
CA GLY A 170 -15.47 -8.90 2.43
C GLY A 170 -14.34 -8.00 1.92
N THR A 171 -13.44 -8.57 1.13
CA THR A 171 -12.25 -7.87 0.66
C THR A 171 -12.52 -7.03 -0.58
N GLY A 172 -11.65 -6.04 -0.82
CA GLY A 172 -11.69 -5.16 -1.98
C GLY A 172 -12.50 -3.89 -1.77
N GLU A 173 -11.92 -2.77 -2.14
CA GLU A 173 -12.49 -1.43 -1.97
C GLU A 173 -13.46 -1.09 -3.08
N ALA A 174 -14.73 -0.83 -2.75
CA ALA A 174 -15.80 -0.54 -3.70
C ALA A 174 -15.95 0.96 -3.96
N THR A 175 -15.06 1.57 -4.72
CA THR A 175 -15.19 2.97 -5.13
C THR A 175 -15.89 3.17 -6.48
N TYR A 176 -16.12 2.10 -7.23
CA TYR A 176 -16.80 2.08 -8.54
C TYR A 176 -16.19 2.98 -9.63
N SER A 177 -15.03 3.49 -9.43
CA SER A 177 -14.32 4.36 -10.37
C SER A 177 -13.19 3.67 -11.09
N GLY A 178 -12.96 2.39 -10.76
CA GLY A 178 -11.73 1.70 -11.07
C GLY A 178 -10.57 2.02 -10.12
N LEU A 179 -10.78 2.90 -9.13
CA LEU A 179 -9.77 3.33 -8.15
C LEU A 179 -9.70 2.46 -6.91
N GLY A 180 -10.57 1.48 -6.78
CA GLY A 180 -10.60 0.58 -5.64
C GLY A 180 -9.51 -0.49 -5.74
N TYR A 181 -8.97 -0.86 -4.59
CA TYR A 181 -8.06 -2.00 -4.51
C TYR A 181 -8.85 -3.30 -4.60
N TYR A 182 -8.44 -4.17 -5.53
CA TYR A 182 -9.11 -5.44 -5.75
C TYR A 182 -9.03 -6.37 -4.54
N GLY A 183 -10.16 -7.01 -4.25
CA GLY A 183 -10.30 -8.03 -3.22
C GLY A 183 -9.95 -9.43 -3.70
N ARG A 184 -10.09 -10.38 -2.76
CA ARG A 184 -9.79 -11.81 -2.93
C ARG A 184 -10.91 -12.69 -2.38
N GLY A 185 -12.16 -12.24 -2.44
CA GLY A 185 -13.29 -12.96 -1.86
C GLY A 185 -13.55 -12.57 -0.41
N ILE A 186 -13.97 -13.53 0.39
CA ILE A 186 -14.43 -13.33 1.77
C ILE A 186 -13.49 -14.04 2.73
N LEU A 187 -13.11 -13.38 3.79
CA LEU A 187 -12.43 -13.97 4.95
C LEU A 187 -13.46 -14.13 6.09
N ARG A 188 -13.43 -15.29 6.76
CA ARG A 188 -14.27 -15.59 7.91
C ARG A 188 -13.41 -15.92 9.12
N SER A 189 -13.72 -15.31 10.24
CA SER A 189 -13.20 -15.67 11.55
C SER A 189 -14.30 -16.31 12.38
N THR A 190 -13.94 -17.25 13.25
CA THR A 190 -14.81 -17.85 14.26
C THR A 190 -14.34 -17.56 15.68
N ASN A 191 -13.32 -16.71 15.84
CA ASN A 191 -12.70 -16.35 17.12
C ASN A 191 -12.47 -14.83 17.25
N GLY A 192 -13.39 -14.05 16.70
CA GLY A 192 -13.40 -12.59 16.83
C GLY A 192 -12.25 -11.88 16.12
N GLY A 193 -11.74 -12.47 15.03
CA GLY A 193 -10.67 -11.92 14.21
C GLY A 193 -9.26 -12.38 14.58
N ASN A 194 -9.09 -13.29 15.56
CA ASN A 194 -7.74 -13.76 15.92
C ASN A 194 -7.12 -14.68 14.86
N SER A 195 -7.95 -15.34 14.05
CA SER A 195 -7.53 -16.07 12.85
C SER A 195 -8.64 -16.04 11.80
N TRP A 196 -8.25 -16.20 10.55
CA TRP A 196 -9.15 -16.11 9.42
C TRP A 196 -9.03 -17.33 8.52
N GLN A 197 -10.14 -17.66 7.85
CA GLN A 197 -10.22 -18.63 6.80
C GLN A 197 -10.72 -17.95 5.52
N HIS A 198 -10.04 -18.20 4.41
CA HIS A 198 -10.35 -17.60 3.12
C HIS A 198 -11.35 -18.44 2.35
N TYR A 199 -12.41 -17.81 1.86
CA TYR A 199 -13.48 -18.41 1.06
C TYR A 199 -13.68 -17.61 -0.23
N ALA A 200 -13.38 -18.23 -1.35
CA ALA A 200 -13.49 -17.62 -2.68
C ALA A 200 -14.19 -18.50 -3.72
N GLU A 201 -14.51 -19.76 -3.37
CA GLU A 201 -15.12 -20.70 -4.31
C GLU A 201 -16.48 -20.19 -4.82
N GLY A 202 -16.59 -20.03 -6.15
CA GLY A 202 -17.77 -19.48 -6.82
C GLY A 202 -17.87 -17.95 -6.84
N LEU A 203 -17.00 -17.22 -6.12
CA LEU A 203 -16.92 -15.77 -6.21
C LEU A 203 -16.09 -15.34 -7.43
N PRO A 204 -16.40 -14.17 -8.02
CA PRO A 204 -15.56 -13.59 -9.04
C PRO A 204 -14.22 -13.16 -8.46
N SER A 205 -13.17 -13.40 -9.22
CA SER A 205 -11.83 -12.93 -8.90
C SER A 205 -11.68 -11.44 -9.26
N LEU A 206 -10.73 -10.74 -8.61
CA LEU A 206 -10.45 -9.32 -8.86
C LEU A 206 -11.70 -8.44 -8.83
N THR A 207 -12.45 -8.54 -7.76
CA THR A 207 -13.62 -7.70 -7.51
C THR A 207 -13.56 -7.12 -6.12
N TYR A 208 -14.60 -6.44 -5.71
CA TYR A 208 -14.71 -5.84 -4.39
C TYR A 208 -16.08 -6.16 -3.79
N CYS A 209 -16.11 -6.34 -2.48
CA CYS A 209 -17.33 -6.57 -1.73
C CYS A 209 -17.86 -5.24 -1.19
N SER A 210 -18.81 -4.62 -1.88
CA SER A 210 -19.41 -3.35 -1.46
C SER A 210 -20.28 -3.48 -0.23
N ARG A 211 -20.94 -4.63 -0.08
CA ARG A 211 -21.79 -4.92 1.07
C ARG A 211 -21.82 -6.40 1.34
N PHE A 212 -21.67 -6.76 2.61
CA PHE A 212 -21.85 -8.12 3.10
C PHE A 212 -22.95 -8.14 4.14
N VAL A 213 -23.89 -9.06 4.02
CA VAL A 213 -24.98 -9.22 4.99
C VAL A 213 -25.30 -10.70 5.20
N VAL A 214 -25.78 -11.03 6.40
CA VAL A 214 -26.32 -12.33 6.76
C VAL A 214 -27.83 -12.19 6.93
N ARG A 215 -28.59 -13.16 6.48
CA ARG A 215 -30.03 -13.20 6.67
C ARG A 215 -30.35 -13.31 8.17
N PRO A 216 -31.13 -12.37 8.75
CA PRO A 216 -31.52 -12.43 10.15
C PRO A 216 -32.19 -13.76 10.49
N GLY A 217 -31.71 -14.43 11.56
CA GLY A 217 -32.20 -15.75 12.00
C GLY A 217 -31.66 -16.94 11.21
N PHE A 218 -30.85 -16.74 10.17
CA PHE A 218 -30.31 -17.82 9.32
C PHE A 218 -28.79 -17.61 9.08
N PRO A 219 -27.94 -17.93 10.07
CA PRO A 219 -26.51 -17.60 10.01
C PRO A 219 -25.72 -18.32 8.91
N ASN A 220 -26.29 -19.35 8.28
CA ASN A 220 -25.73 -20.05 7.13
C ASN A 220 -26.06 -19.39 5.77
N MET A 221 -27.00 -18.43 5.74
CA MET A 221 -27.41 -17.74 4.53
C MET A 221 -26.75 -16.36 4.43
N LEU A 222 -25.76 -16.26 3.57
CA LEU A 222 -24.92 -15.08 3.39
C LEU A 222 -25.14 -14.46 2.02
N TYR A 223 -24.98 -13.13 1.95
CA TYR A 223 -25.12 -12.36 0.72
C TYR A 223 -23.95 -11.39 0.59
N ALA A 224 -23.34 -11.33 -0.60
CA ALA A 224 -22.26 -10.44 -0.94
C ALA A 224 -22.59 -9.66 -2.21
N ALA A 225 -22.70 -8.35 -2.08
CA ALA A 225 -22.77 -7.44 -3.23
C ALA A 225 -21.34 -7.27 -3.77
N MET A 226 -21.09 -7.88 -4.94
CA MET A 226 -19.76 -7.94 -5.55
C MET A 226 -19.63 -6.91 -6.68
N GLY A 227 -20.14 -5.69 -6.46
CA GLY A 227 -20.06 -4.60 -7.40
C GLY A 227 -20.63 -4.95 -8.77
N THR A 228 -19.83 -4.74 -9.81
CA THR A 228 -20.24 -5.02 -11.22
C THR A 228 -20.47 -6.50 -11.50
N ALA A 229 -20.00 -7.39 -10.66
CA ALA A 229 -20.19 -8.84 -10.82
C ALA A 229 -21.56 -9.33 -10.36
N GLY A 230 -22.30 -8.56 -9.56
CA GLY A 230 -23.65 -8.90 -9.15
C GLY A 230 -23.82 -9.18 -7.66
N LEU A 231 -25.00 -9.74 -7.31
CA LEU A 231 -25.26 -10.24 -5.96
C LEU A 231 -25.00 -11.73 -5.91
N TYR A 232 -24.12 -12.14 -5.01
CA TYR A 232 -23.79 -13.52 -4.72
C TYR A 232 -24.38 -13.94 -3.38
N TRP A 233 -24.71 -15.23 -3.25
CA TRP A 233 -25.18 -15.81 -1.99
C TRP A 233 -24.49 -17.14 -1.69
N SER A 234 -24.45 -17.48 -0.43
CA SER A 234 -24.01 -18.75 0.11
C SER A 234 -25.07 -19.31 1.05
N THR A 235 -25.26 -20.63 1.07
CA THR A 235 -26.16 -21.34 1.99
C THR A 235 -25.41 -22.25 2.95
N ASN A 236 -24.07 -22.20 2.92
CA ASN A 236 -23.17 -23.06 3.69
C ASN A 236 -22.10 -22.24 4.44
N THR A 237 -22.50 -21.12 5.04
CA THR A 237 -21.62 -20.25 5.84
C THR A 237 -20.42 -19.64 5.08
N GLY A 238 -20.54 -19.53 3.77
CA GLY A 238 -19.51 -18.90 2.90
C GLY A 238 -18.54 -19.88 2.26
N GLU A 239 -18.65 -21.18 2.49
CA GLU A 239 -17.74 -22.19 1.93
C GLU A 239 -17.78 -22.20 0.40
N SER A 240 -18.97 -21.99 -0.18
CA SER A 240 -19.15 -21.78 -1.62
C SER A 240 -20.24 -20.76 -1.91
N TRP A 241 -20.14 -20.15 -3.07
CA TRP A 241 -20.97 -19.03 -3.49
C TRP A 241 -21.58 -19.26 -4.88
N SER A 242 -22.77 -18.72 -5.08
CA SER A 242 -23.42 -18.73 -6.39
C SER A 242 -23.95 -17.34 -6.72
N LEU A 243 -23.92 -16.99 -8.02
CA LEU A 243 -24.54 -15.77 -8.52
C LEU A 243 -26.05 -15.85 -8.36
N LEU A 244 -26.64 -14.91 -7.64
CA LEU A 244 -28.06 -14.85 -7.37
C LEU A 244 -28.76 -13.83 -8.28
N VAL A 245 -28.17 -12.62 -8.42
CA VAL A 245 -28.71 -11.58 -9.30
C VAL A 245 -27.61 -11.06 -10.22
N ILE A 246 -27.84 -11.16 -11.52
CA ILE A 246 -26.92 -10.62 -12.53
C ILE A 246 -27.04 -9.09 -12.62
N GLY A 247 -25.95 -8.44 -13.00
CA GLY A 247 -25.84 -6.99 -13.08
C GLY A 247 -25.35 -6.37 -11.78
N ARG A 248 -24.87 -5.14 -11.86
CA ARG A 248 -24.22 -4.49 -10.74
C ARG A 248 -25.11 -4.42 -9.50
N CYS A 249 -24.59 -4.85 -8.35
CA CYS A 249 -25.19 -4.71 -7.04
C CYS A 249 -24.34 -3.76 -6.20
N ASP A 250 -24.88 -2.59 -5.86
CA ASP A 250 -24.19 -1.58 -5.06
C ASP A 250 -24.39 -1.82 -3.57
N ASP A 251 -25.64 -2.16 -3.17
CA ASP A 251 -26.02 -2.33 -1.77
C ASP A 251 -27.17 -3.32 -1.59
N ILE A 252 -27.21 -3.98 -0.43
CA ILE A 252 -28.27 -4.90 -0.01
C ILE A 252 -28.52 -4.77 1.49
N VAL A 253 -29.80 -4.76 1.89
CA VAL A 253 -30.20 -4.76 3.29
C VAL A 253 -31.35 -5.73 3.53
N PHE A 254 -31.37 -6.35 4.73
CA PHE A 254 -32.49 -7.14 5.20
C PHE A 254 -33.33 -6.38 6.21
N ALA A 255 -34.65 -6.56 6.16
CA ALA A 255 -35.51 -6.21 7.28
C ALA A 255 -35.23 -7.15 8.47
N PRO A 256 -35.41 -6.70 9.73
CA PRO A 256 -35.12 -7.51 10.92
C PRO A 256 -35.90 -8.84 10.99
N ASN A 257 -37.02 -8.94 10.26
CA ASN A 257 -37.84 -10.17 10.18
C ASN A 257 -37.17 -11.33 9.43
N GLY A 258 -36.06 -11.07 8.71
CA GLY A 258 -35.33 -12.06 7.91
C GLY A 258 -36.06 -12.58 6.68
N THR A 259 -37.29 -12.12 6.41
CA THR A 259 -38.11 -12.53 5.26
C THR A 259 -38.05 -11.53 4.10
N THR A 260 -37.83 -10.27 4.42
CA THR A 260 -37.81 -9.21 3.42
C THR A 260 -36.39 -8.67 3.25
N ALA A 261 -35.95 -8.53 1.99
CA ALA A 261 -34.67 -7.94 1.64
C ALA A 261 -34.83 -6.96 0.46
N TYR A 262 -33.91 -6.03 0.37
CA TYR A 262 -33.90 -4.98 -0.64
C TYR A 262 -32.50 -4.84 -1.22
N MET A 263 -32.37 -4.72 -2.54
CA MET A 263 -31.12 -4.45 -3.21
C MET A 263 -31.25 -3.33 -4.23
N VAL A 264 -30.15 -2.63 -4.46
CA VAL A 264 -30.04 -1.56 -5.45
C VAL A 264 -28.74 -1.70 -6.24
N GLY A 265 -28.80 -1.33 -7.52
CA GLY A 265 -27.62 -1.32 -8.37
C GLY A 265 -27.90 -0.75 -9.74
N ASN A 266 -26.86 -0.18 -10.37
CA ASN A 266 -26.93 0.27 -11.74
C ASN A 266 -27.06 -0.93 -12.69
N GLY A 267 -28.09 -0.94 -13.52
CA GLY A 267 -28.42 -2.05 -14.45
C GLY A 267 -29.23 -3.18 -13.83
N SER A 268 -29.04 -3.54 -12.55
CA SER A 268 -29.89 -4.50 -11.84
C SER A 268 -31.20 -3.89 -11.34
N GLY A 269 -31.21 -2.58 -11.12
CA GLY A 269 -32.37 -1.85 -10.64
C GLY A 269 -32.58 -1.92 -9.13
N TYR A 270 -33.75 -1.43 -8.68
CA TYR A 270 -34.26 -1.67 -7.35
C TYR A 270 -35.05 -2.98 -7.33
N ARG A 271 -34.70 -3.87 -6.43
CA ARG A 271 -35.36 -5.18 -6.29
C ARG A 271 -35.71 -5.48 -4.84
N LYS A 272 -36.79 -6.20 -4.65
CA LYS A 272 -37.29 -6.63 -3.34
C LYS A 272 -37.47 -8.14 -3.32
N SER A 273 -37.02 -8.75 -2.22
CA SER A 273 -37.34 -10.14 -1.87
C SER A 273 -38.38 -10.15 -0.75
N THR A 274 -39.30 -11.10 -0.76
CA THR A 274 -40.27 -11.40 0.31
C THR A 274 -40.23 -12.84 0.77
N ASP A 275 -39.26 -13.60 0.27
CA ASP A 275 -39.05 -15.03 0.53
C ASP A 275 -37.72 -15.33 1.25
N GLY A 276 -37.19 -14.34 1.95
CA GLY A 276 -35.97 -14.49 2.71
C GLY A 276 -34.70 -14.39 1.88
N GLY A 277 -34.75 -13.65 0.77
CA GLY A 277 -33.59 -13.41 -0.10
C GLY A 277 -33.36 -14.50 -1.14
N VAL A 278 -34.27 -15.46 -1.32
CA VAL A 278 -34.14 -16.51 -2.31
C VAL A 278 -34.40 -15.99 -3.73
N THR A 279 -35.40 -15.10 -3.87
CA THR A 279 -35.67 -14.40 -5.13
C THR A 279 -35.76 -12.91 -4.95
N PHE A 280 -35.28 -12.15 -5.93
CA PHE A 280 -35.33 -10.70 -5.95
C PHE A 280 -36.11 -10.22 -7.19
N LEU A 281 -37.30 -9.70 -6.98
CA LEU A 281 -38.16 -9.19 -8.04
C LEU A 281 -37.97 -7.68 -8.23
N PRO A 282 -37.95 -7.17 -9.47
CA PRO A 282 -37.88 -5.76 -9.72
C PRO A 282 -39.15 -5.03 -9.21
N VAL A 283 -38.95 -3.87 -8.58
CA VAL A 283 -40.05 -2.99 -8.12
C VAL A 283 -39.89 -1.65 -8.79
N GLY A 284 -40.97 -1.13 -9.36
CA GLY A 284 -40.98 0.16 -9.99
C GLY A 284 -40.88 1.34 -9.02
N GLY A 285 -40.72 2.56 -9.56
CA GLY A 285 -40.79 3.82 -8.79
C GLY A 285 -39.42 4.39 -8.37
N LEU A 286 -38.29 3.68 -8.61
CA LEU A 286 -36.95 4.21 -8.43
C LEU A 286 -36.14 4.06 -9.72
N THR A 287 -35.58 5.17 -10.19
CA THR A 287 -34.58 5.14 -11.27
C THR A 287 -33.23 5.15 -10.64
N MET A 288 -32.43 4.08 -10.89
CA MET A 288 -31.07 3.96 -10.37
C MET A 288 -30.10 4.87 -11.15
N GLY A 289 -29.11 5.35 -10.43
CA GLY A 289 -28.02 6.15 -10.95
C GLY A 289 -26.72 5.36 -11.12
N ILE A 290 -25.64 6.11 -11.27
CA ILE A 290 -24.28 5.57 -11.39
C ILE A 290 -23.86 4.81 -10.12
N ARG A 291 -24.28 5.31 -8.94
CA ARG A 291 -24.02 4.65 -7.63
C ARG A 291 -25.28 4.80 -6.76
N ASN A 292 -25.57 3.77 -5.99
CA ASN A 292 -26.84 3.69 -5.26
C ASN A 292 -26.62 3.07 -3.89
N HIS A 293 -27.31 3.59 -2.87
CA HIS A 293 -27.31 3.04 -1.53
C HIS A 293 -28.73 2.96 -0.96
N ILE A 294 -28.99 1.90 -0.17
CA ILE A 294 -30.27 1.70 0.48
C ILE A 294 -30.07 1.44 1.97
N ALA A 295 -30.86 2.08 2.81
CA ALA A 295 -30.81 1.94 4.25
C ALA A 295 -32.21 1.70 4.82
N ILE A 296 -32.32 0.85 5.84
CA ILE A 296 -33.56 0.52 6.54
C ILE A 296 -33.44 0.90 8.01
N CYS A 297 -34.49 1.51 8.56
CA CYS A 297 -34.56 1.75 10.00
C CYS A 297 -34.90 0.45 10.72
N ARG A 298 -34.02 -0.01 11.65
CA ARG A 298 -34.20 -1.28 12.37
C ARG A 298 -35.49 -1.33 13.17
N ASP A 299 -35.78 -0.28 13.97
CA ASP A 299 -36.91 -0.24 14.89
C ASP A 299 -38.22 0.17 14.20
N ASN A 300 -38.13 0.69 12.97
CA ASN A 300 -39.29 0.93 12.10
C ASN A 300 -38.98 0.45 10.67
N PRO A 301 -39.03 -0.84 10.38
CA PRO A 301 -38.61 -1.41 9.10
C PRO A 301 -39.57 -1.09 7.93
N SER A 302 -40.67 -0.39 8.17
CA SER A 302 -41.49 0.20 7.10
C SER A 302 -40.82 1.41 6.45
N VAL A 303 -39.84 2.05 7.14
CA VAL A 303 -39.12 3.20 6.65
C VAL A 303 -37.76 2.82 6.07
N LEU A 304 -37.61 3.14 4.78
CA LEU A 304 -36.36 3.00 4.05
C LEU A 304 -35.95 4.34 3.41
N TYR A 305 -34.66 4.51 3.26
CA TYR A 305 -34.09 5.57 2.42
C TYR A 305 -33.26 4.94 1.30
N CYS A 306 -33.33 5.55 0.12
CA CYS A 306 -32.50 5.21 -1.00
C CYS A 306 -31.83 6.48 -1.54
N ALA A 307 -30.51 6.49 -1.58
CA ALA A 307 -29.76 7.58 -2.18
C ALA A 307 -29.19 7.14 -3.53
N VAL A 308 -29.36 7.99 -4.54
CA VAL A 308 -29.03 7.73 -5.93
C VAL A 308 -28.14 8.83 -6.47
N TYR A 309 -26.92 8.50 -6.88
CA TYR A 309 -26.01 9.40 -7.58
C TYR A 309 -26.19 9.27 -9.09
N THR A 310 -26.62 10.32 -9.77
CA THR A 310 -26.97 10.31 -11.19
C THR A 310 -25.78 10.62 -12.12
N GLY A 311 -24.62 10.99 -11.56
CA GLY A 311 -23.45 11.52 -12.29
C GLY A 311 -23.28 13.03 -12.10
N SER A 312 -24.34 13.74 -11.75
CA SER A 312 -24.32 15.19 -11.51
C SER A 312 -25.08 15.63 -10.25
N GLN A 313 -25.94 14.79 -9.71
CA GLN A 313 -26.76 15.08 -8.56
C GLN A 313 -26.92 13.85 -7.67
N ILE A 314 -27.17 14.07 -6.39
CA ILE A 314 -27.64 13.05 -5.45
C ILE A 314 -29.14 13.31 -5.19
N LYS A 315 -29.92 12.26 -5.39
CA LYS A 315 -31.34 12.25 -5.08
C LYS A 315 -31.59 11.28 -3.93
N VAL A 316 -32.24 11.76 -2.87
CA VAL A 316 -32.62 10.92 -1.72
C VAL A 316 -34.13 10.69 -1.80
N TYR A 317 -34.50 9.42 -1.75
CA TYR A 317 -35.85 8.93 -1.74
C TYR A 317 -36.18 8.28 -0.40
N LYS A 318 -37.44 8.38 0.05
CA LYS A 318 -37.95 7.77 1.28
C LYS A 318 -39.16 6.92 0.98
N SER A 319 -39.21 5.74 1.55
CA SER A 319 -40.40 4.89 1.64
C SER A 319 -40.88 4.84 3.09
N THR A 320 -42.19 4.79 3.31
CA THR A 320 -42.84 4.57 4.60
C THR A 320 -43.75 3.33 4.61
N ASN A 321 -43.68 2.52 3.54
CA ASN A 321 -44.51 1.35 3.31
C ASN A 321 -43.68 0.11 2.93
N ALA A 322 -42.56 -0.09 3.61
CA ALA A 322 -41.66 -1.22 3.43
C ALA A 322 -41.14 -1.39 1.97
N GLY A 323 -40.77 -0.26 1.36
CA GLY A 323 -40.15 -0.24 0.03
C GLY A 323 -41.11 -0.50 -1.14
N ASN A 324 -42.43 -0.44 -0.93
CA ASN A 324 -43.39 -0.62 -2.03
C ASN A 324 -43.49 0.65 -2.90
N ASN A 325 -43.31 1.81 -2.32
CA ASN A 325 -43.24 3.09 -3.02
C ASN A 325 -42.20 3.99 -2.37
N PHE A 326 -41.61 4.86 -3.18
CA PHE A 326 -40.64 5.87 -2.76
C PHE A 326 -41.04 7.25 -3.26
N SER A 327 -40.83 8.27 -2.43
CA SER A 327 -40.96 9.67 -2.80
C SER A 327 -39.62 10.37 -2.61
N GLN A 328 -39.25 11.24 -3.54
CA GLN A 328 -38.01 12.04 -3.41
C GLN A 328 -38.20 13.06 -2.30
N VAL A 329 -37.30 13.12 -1.34
CA VAL A 329 -37.35 14.05 -0.18
C VAL A 329 -36.26 15.13 -0.26
N SER A 330 -35.27 15.02 -1.14
CA SER A 330 -34.17 15.98 -1.34
C SER A 330 -34.41 16.95 -2.51
N VAL A 331 -35.64 17.31 -2.80
CA VAL A 331 -35.95 18.21 -3.94
C VAL A 331 -35.30 19.58 -3.74
N GLY A 332 -34.50 20.00 -4.74
CA GLY A 332 -33.82 21.30 -4.71
C GLY A 332 -32.60 21.36 -3.75
N PHE A 333 -32.15 20.23 -3.24
CA PHE A 333 -31.01 20.18 -2.33
C PHE A 333 -29.71 19.73 -3.05
N ASP A 334 -28.61 20.42 -2.80
CA ASP A 334 -27.31 20.09 -3.32
C ASP A 334 -26.41 19.52 -2.22
N PHE A 335 -25.92 18.30 -2.42
CA PHE A 335 -25.02 17.57 -1.52
C PHE A 335 -23.55 17.72 -1.90
N ASN A 336 -23.18 18.57 -2.84
CA ASN A 336 -21.85 18.67 -3.42
C ASN A 336 -21.36 17.31 -3.97
N PRO A 337 -21.98 16.82 -5.04
CA PRO A 337 -21.82 15.42 -5.49
C PRO A 337 -20.59 15.17 -6.37
N GLU A 338 -19.66 16.10 -6.49
CA GLU A 338 -18.55 16.03 -7.46
C GLU A 338 -17.73 14.74 -7.39
N GLN A 339 -17.59 14.15 -6.19
CA GLN A 339 -16.86 12.91 -5.95
C GLN A 339 -17.76 11.72 -5.54
N ALA A 340 -19.07 11.80 -5.66
CA ALA A 340 -19.98 10.72 -5.23
C ALA A 340 -19.83 9.40 -6.01
N TRP A 341 -19.08 9.40 -7.10
CA TRP A 341 -18.60 8.18 -7.76
C TRP A 341 -17.54 7.44 -6.93
N TYR A 342 -16.81 8.16 -6.05
CA TYR A 342 -15.72 7.65 -5.20
C TYR A 342 -16.20 7.46 -3.77
N ASN A 343 -16.69 8.50 -3.12
CA ASN A 343 -17.09 8.57 -1.72
C ASN A 343 -18.59 8.80 -1.62
N PHE A 344 -19.34 7.76 -1.28
CA PHE A 344 -20.81 7.88 -1.21
C PHE A 344 -21.40 6.79 -0.33
N TYR A 345 -22.29 7.18 0.59
CA TYR A 345 -23.13 6.26 1.35
C TYR A 345 -24.46 6.90 1.76
N MET A 346 -25.42 6.05 2.16
CA MET A 346 -26.67 6.40 2.82
C MET A 346 -26.86 5.55 4.06
N HIS A 347 -27.06 6.17 5.21
CA HIS A 347 -27.42 5.48 6.45
C HIS A 347 -28.65 6.15 7.09
N VAL A 348 -29.44 5.34 7.84
CA VAL A 348 -30.53 5.81 8.68
C VAL A 348 -30.28 5.36 10.11
N ASN A 349 -30.56 6.23 11.08
CA ASN A 349 -30.44 5.87 12.48
C ASN A 349 -31.35 4.66 12.78
N PRO A 350 -30.82 3.58 13.37
CA PRO A 350 -31.58 2.36 13.57
C PRO A 350 -32.76 2.52 14.53
N PHE A 351 -32.77 3.53 15.39
CA PHE A 351 -33.78 3.77 16.41
C PHE A 351 -34.81 4.85 16.00
N ASP A 352 -34.42 5.80 15.12
CA ASP A 352 -35.25 6.95 14.75
C ASP A 352 -35.18 7.21 13.25
N PRO A 353 -36.26 6.90 12.50
CA PRO A 353 -36.28 7.06 11.06
C PRO A 353 -36.29 8.52 10.57
N ASN A 354 -36.39 9.49 11.46
CA ASN A 354 -36.28 10.91 11.07
C ASN A 354 -34.81 11.35 10.92
N TYR A 355 -33.87 10.61 11.50
CA TYR A 355 -32.45 10.86 11.35
C TYR A 355 -31.85 9.98 10.26
N ALA A 356 -31.38 10.61 9.19
CA ALA A 356 -30.71 9.94 8.12
C ALA A 356 -29.47 10.75 7.67
N TYR A 357 -28.48 10.05 7.10
CA TYR A 357 -27.18 10.62 6.80
C TYR A 357 -26.76 10.26 5.37
N VAL A 358 -26.27 11.25 4.64
CA VAL A 358 -25.64 11.09 3.33
C VAL A 358 -24.18 11.52 3.46
N GLY A 359 -23.25 10.60 3.17
CA GLY A 359 -21.84 10.90 3.13
C GLY A 359 -21.38 11.04 1.69
N VAL A 360 -20.60 12.07 1.44
CA VAL A 360 -19.87 12.38 0.21
C VAL A 360 -18.53 13.03 0.61
N ILE A 361 -18.17 14.19 0.10
CA ILE A 361 -17.07 15.00 0.65
C ILE A 361 -17.34 15.27 2.12
N ASP A 362 -18.55 15.70 2.44
CA ASP A 362 -19.05 15.98 3.78
C ASP A 362 -20.13 14.99 4.21
N VAL A 363 -20.44 14.97 5.50
CA VAL A 363 -21.62 14.30 6.04
C VAL A 363 -22.78 15.27 6.11
N TRP A 364 -23.87 14.90 5.47
CA TRP A 364 -25.14 15.63 5.48
C TRP A 364 -26.16 14.87 6.32
N ARG A 365 -26.86 15.54 7.21
CA ARG A 365 -27.84 14.95 8.14
C ARG A 365 -29.20 15.59 7.96
N THR A 366 -30.23 14.76 7.91
CA THR A 366 -31.62 15.20 8.19
C THR A 366 -32.04 14.80 9.60
N THR A 367 -32.89 15.59 10.23
CA THR A 367 -33.52 15.35 11.56
C THR A 367 -35.04 15.36 11.48
N ASN A 368 -35.59 15.52 10.29
CA ASN A 368 -37.04 15.69 10.03
C ASN A 368 -37.50 14.78 8.88
N GLY A 369 -36.88 13.64 8.72
CA GLY A 369 -37.29 12.63 7.77
C GLY A 369 -37.04 12.97 6.30
N GLY A 370 -36.06 13.84 6.02
CA GLY A 370 -35.67 14.25 4.67
C GLY A 370 -36.23 15.58 4.22
N SER A 371 -37.02 16.27 5.05
CA SER A 371 -37.60 17.58 4.68
C SER A 371 -36.54 18.69 4.57
N SER A 372 -35.39 18.52 5.24
CA SER A 372 -34.19 19.35 5.08
C SER A 372 -32.96 18.56 5.44
N PHE A 373 -31.79 18.98 4.90
CA PHE A 373 -30.48 18.44 5.20
C PHE A 373 -29.52 19.53 5.65
N GLN A 374 -28.62 19.20 6.55
CA GLN A 374 -27.59 20.08 7.08
C GLN A 374 -26.24 19.44 6.91
N ASN A 375 -25.23 20.17 6.42
CA ASN A 375 -23.83 19.77 6.49
C ASN A 375 -23.37 19.80 7.95
N ILE A 376 -22.85 18.68 8.46
CA ILE A 376 -22.45 18.54 9.87
C ILE A 376 -20.95 18.33 10.04
N THR A 377 -20.17 18.41 8.96
CA THR A 377 -18.71 18.30 8.99
C THR A 377 -18.00 19.54 8.45
N ASN A 378 -18.51 20.18 7.40
CA ASN A 378 -17.96 21.38 6.76
C ASN A 378 -16.45 21.29 6.51
N SER A 379 -15.97 20.18 5.99
CA SER A 379 -14.56 19.75 5.97
C SER A 379 -13.61 20.82 5.38
N TYR A 380 -13.97 21.43 4.27
CA TYR A 380 -13.14 22.48 3.63
C TYR A 380 -13.37 23.90 4.19
N PHE A 381 -14.35 24.09 5.09
CA PHE A 381 -14.73 25.40 5.60
C PHE A 381 -14.60 25.50 7.13
N GLY A 382 -13.47 24.96 7.65
CA GLY A 382 -13.12 25.06 9.06
C GLY A 382 -13.64 23.93 9.94
N GLY A 383 -14.16 22.86 9.33
CA GLY A 383 -14.50 21.63 10.04
C GLY A 383 -13.27 20.86 10.53
N THR A 384 -13.49 19.96 11.49
CA THR A 384 -12.43 19.13 12.09
C THR A 384 -12.45 17.68 11.60
N VAL A 385 -13.43 17.30 10.78
CA VAL A 385 -13.55 15.97 10.16
C VAL A 385 -12.93 16.04 8.77
N HIS A 386 -12.09 15.09 8.46
CA HIS A 386 -11.46 14.98 7.13
C HIS A 386 -12.54 14.76 6.05
N PRO A 387 -12.38 15.31 4.84
CA PRO A 387 -13.32 15.08 3.74
C PRO A 387 -13.31 13.61 3.27
N ASP A 388 -14.16 13.35 2.27
CA ASP A 388 -14.24 12.10 1.52
C ASP A 388 -14.72 10.90 2.36
N GLN A 389 -16.02 10.90 2.62
CA GLN A 389 -16.68 9.98 3.55
C GLN A 389 -16.98 8.62 2.89
N HIS A 390 -16.60 7.50 3.54
CA HIS A 390 -16.77 6.14 2.99
C HIS A 390 -17.81 5.30 3.72
N ASN A 391 -17.91 5.43 5.05
CA ASN A 391 -18.84 4.61 5.82
C ASN A 391 -19.23 5.29 7.14
N MET A 392 -20.32 4.78 7.70
CA MET A 392 -20.80 5.17 9.03
C MET A 392 -21.43 3.95 9.69
N ASP A 393 -21.28 3.83 11.02
CA ASP A 393 -22.04 2.85 11.80
C ASP A 393 -22.48 3.43 13.13
N PHE A 394 -23.56 2.88 13.67
CA PHE A 394 -24.22 3.35 14.89
C PHE A 394 -24.00 2.38 16.05
N ASN A 395 -23.79 2.95 17.24
CA ASN A 395 -23.79 2.14 18.44
C ASN A 395 -25.14 1.39 18.57
N PRO A 396 -25.12 0.04 18.67
CA PRO A 396 -26.34 -0.77 18.67
C PRO A 396 -27.25 -0.55 19.89
N GLN A 397 -26.74 0.09 20.95
CA GLN A 397 -27.42 0.34 22.21
C GLN A 397 -27.66 1.84 22.51
N ASN A 398 -27.01 2.75 21.74
CA ASN A 398 -27.11 4.18 21.97
C ASN A 398 -27.38 4.94 20.66
N PRO A 399 -28.62 5.48 20.47
CA PRO A 399 -28.98 6.17 19.23
C PRO A 399 -28.22 7.47 18.94
N ASN A 400 -27.49 7.97 19.92
CA ASN A 400 -26.75 9.23 19.81
C ASN A 400 -25.31 9.03 19.37
N GLU A 401 -24.80 7.80 19.48
CA GLU A 401 -23.39 7.47 19.22
C GLU A 401 -23.21 6.82 17.86
N LEU A 402 -22.22 7.32 17.10
CA LEU A 402 -21.86 6.79 15.78
C LEU A 402 -20.39 7.06 15.46
N PHE A 403 -19.86 6.26 14.52
CA PHE A 403 -18.58 6.52 13.87
C PHE A 403 -18.78 6.95 12.42
N ALA A 404 -17.89 7.83 11.93
CA ALA A 404 -17.71 8.16 10.52
C ALA A 404 -16.26 7.81 10.10
N ALA A 405 -16.13 7.16 8.95
CA ALA A 405 -14.87 6.72 8.36
C ALA A 405 -14.65 7.43 7.01
N ASN A 406 -13.43 7.93 6.78
CA ASN A 406 -13.07 8.73 5.61
C ASN A 406 -11.59 8.57 5.22
N ASP A 407 -11.09 9.38 4.27
CA ASP A 407 -9.70 9.33 3.79
C ASP A 407 -8.64 9.74 4.82
N GLY A 408 -9.04 10.46 5.87
CA GLY A 408 -8.16 10.80 7.00
C GLY A 408 -8.25 9.84 8.17
N GLY A 409 -9.20 8.88 8.18
CA GLY A 409 -9.35 7.89 9.23
C GLY A 409 -10.73 7.80 9.87
N LEU A 410 -10.81 7.92 11.21
CA LEU A 410 -11.98 7.62 12.01
C LEU A 410 -12.35 8.78 12.94
N TRP A 411 -13.64 9.11 12.98
CA TRP A 411 -14.24 10.08 13.90
C TRP A 411 -15.45 9.50 14.60
N LYS A 412 -15.62 9.85 15.88
CA LYS A 412 -16.73 9.43 16.72
C LYS A 412 -17.61 10.63 17.08
N SER A 413 -18.92 10.47 17.06
CA SER A 413 -19.87 11.42 17.63
C SER A 413 -20.70 10.74 18.72
N THR A 414 -20.97 11.45 19.81
CA THR A 414 -21.85 11.01 20.89
C THR A 414 -23.17 11.78 20.94
N ASN A 415 -23.41 12.63 19.93
CA ASN A 415 -24.59 13.51 19.84
C ASN A 415 -25.13 13.60 18.39
N ARG A 416 -25.18 12.43 17.72
CA ARG A 416 -25.79 12.28 16.37
C ARG A 416 -25.09 13.11 15.31
N GLY A 417 -23.78 13.34 15.44
CA GLY A 417 -22.96 14.09 14.47
C GLY A 417 -22.96 15.61 14.68
N THR A 418 -23.43 16.10 15.85
CA THR A 418 -23.33 17.53 16.14
C THR A 418 -21.90 17.94 16.48
N ASN A 419 -21.17 17.10 17.22
CA ASN A 419 -19.75 17.26 17.48
C ASN A 419 -19.01 15.95 17.18
N TRP A 420 -17.71 16.08 16.84
CA TRP A 420 -16.88 14.96 16.44
C TRP A 420 -15.63 14.88 17.28
N ILE A 421 -15.25 13.68 17.65
CA ILE A 421 -14.04 13.32 18.38
C ILE A 421 -13.14 12.55 17.42
N ASN A 422 -11.91 12.96 17.29
CA ASN A 422 -10.90 12.29 16.46
C ASN A 422 -10.42 10.99 17.14
N MET A 423 -10.44 9.87 16.41
CA MET A 423 -10.11 8.53 16.90
C MET A 423 -8.85 7.93 16.22
N ASN A 424 -8.00 8.76 15.64
CA ASN A 424 -6.87 8.30 14.81
C ASN A 424 -5.58 7.99 15.61
N ALA A 425 -5.56 8.23 16.90
CA ALA A 425 -4.39 7.93 17.72
C ALA A 425 -4.06 6.43 17.69
N GLY A 426 -2.77 6.09 17.47
CA GLY A 426 -2.30 4.71 17.39
C GLY A 426 -2.57 3.98 16.08
N LEU A 427 -3.34 4.55 15.16
CA LEU A 427 -3.57 3.97 13.84
C LEU A 427 -2.42 4.28 12.89
N SER A 428 -1.83 3.24 12.28
CA SER A 428 -0.79 3.34 11.25
C SER A 428 -1.35 2.81 9.92
N LEU A 429 -2.09 3.68 9.21
CA LEU A 429 -2.80 3.35 7.98
C LEU A 429 -2.39 4.22 6.78
N THR A 430 -1.40 5.07 6.97
CA THR A 430 -0.95 6.02 5.96
C THR A 430 -0.44 5.31 4.71
N GLN A 431 -0.91 5.78 3.55
CA GLN A 431 -0.57 5.27 2.23
C GLN A 431 0.58 6.10 1.65
N PHE A 432 1.82 5.68 1.88
CA PHE A 432 3.00 6.35 1.33
C PHE A 432 3.26 5.97 -0.13
N TYR A 433 3.79 6.93 -0.87
CA TYR A 433 4.37 6.72 -2.20
C TYR A 433 5.89 6.63 -2.12
N ARG A 434 6.54 7.63 -1.53
CA ARG A 434 8.00 7.75 -1.40
C ARG A 434 8.38 8.28 -0.02
N ILE A 435 9.60 8.00 0.41
CA ILE A 435 10.20 8.55 1.65
C ILE A 435 11.64 8.96 1.41
N ALA A 436 12.15 9.88 2.21
CA ALA A 436 13.57 10.17 2.28
C ALA A 436 13.98 10.48 3.72
N THR A 437 15.07 9.87 4.17
CA THR A 437 15.72 10.15 5.44
C THR A 437 16.85 11.16 5.24
N ASP A 438 16.98 12.11 6.14
CA ASP A 438 18.13 13.00 6.20
C ASP A 438 19.42 12.18 6.42
N PRO A 439 20.39 12.22 5.48
CA PRO A 439 21.60 11.40 5.57
C PRO A 439 22.45 11.69 6.81
N THR A 440 22.23 12.82 7.49
CA THR A 440 22.96 13.24 8.69
C THR A 440 22.17 13.06 9.98
N ASN A 441 20.85 12.82 9.88
CA ASN A 441 19.96 12.68 11.04
C ASN A 441 18.88 11.63 10.79
N LEU A 442 19.09 10.43 11.32
CA LEU A 442 18.13 9.31 11.22
C LEU A 442 16.71 9.69 11.68
N GLY A 443 16.57 10.58 12.67
CA GLY A 443 15.26 11.01 13.16
C GLY A 443 14.49 11.90 12.17
N HIS A 444 15.18 12.57 11.27
CA HIS A 444 14.58 13.49 10.31
C HIS A 444 14.20 12.74 9.03
N LEU A 445 12.91 12.52 8.85
CA LEU A 445 12.35 11.76 7.74
C LEU A 445 11.11 12.47 7.19
N LEU A 446 11.00 12.52 5.87
CA LEU A 446 9.81 13.00 5.18
C LEU A 446 9.29 11.90 4.23
N GLY A 447 7.99 11.97 3.94
CA GLY A 447 7.38 11.10 2.93
C GLY A 447 6.10 11.67 2.36
N GLY A 448 5.92 11.48 1.06
CA GLY A 448 4.71 11.85 0.34
C GLY A 448 3.65 10.78 0.46
N THR A 449 2.41 11.19 0.69
CA THR A 449 1.28 10.30 0.98
C THR A 449 0.08 10.58 0.11
N GLN A 450 -0.74 9.59 -0.10
CA GLN A 450 -2.04 9.74 -0.72
C GLN A 450 -2.99 10.47 0.22
N ASP A 451 -3.64 11.53 -0.26
CA ASP A 451 -4.71 12.32 0.35
C ASP A 451 -4.34 13.02 1.69
N ASN A 452 -3.19 12.70 2.30
CA ASN A 452 -2.74 13.23 3.60
C ASN A 452 -1.43 14.05 3.52
N GLY A 453 -1.12 14.59 2.35
CA GLY A 453 -0.02 15.52 2.11
C GLY A 453 1.37 14.91 2.22
N THR A 454 2.37 15.75 2.40
CA THR A 454 3.73 15.32 2.74
C THR A 454 3.92 15.38 4.25
N GLN A 455 4.23 14.23 4.84
CA GLN A 455 4.40 14.04 6.27
C GLN A 455 5.87 14.12 6.66
N ARG A 456 6.18 14.73 7.83
CA ARG A 456 7.54 14.87 8.38
C ARG A 456 7.58 14.42 9.82
N THR A 457 8.65 13.72 10.20
CA THR A 457 9.01 13.46 11.60
C THR A 457 10.43 13.94 11.92
N MET A 458 10.67 14.15 13.21
CA MET A 458 12.00 14.38 13.80
C MET A 458 12.33 13.26 14.81
N GLY A 459 11.91 12.01 14.50
CA GLY A 459 12.11 10.84 15.35
C GLY A 459 10.92 10.49 16.24
N SER A 460 9.82 11.26 16.15
CA SER A 460 8.55 10.94 16.82
C SER A 460 7.72 9.96 15.96
N GLN A 461 6.89 9.16 16.60
CA GLN A 461 5.86 8.39 15.91
C GLN A 461 4.69 9.26 15.42
N ILE A 462 4.52 10.46 15.98
CA ILE A 462 3.56 11.45 15.49
C ILE A 462 4.28 12.30 14.45
N TRP A 463 3.75 12.29 13.22
CA TRP A 463 4.31 13.05 12.11
C TRP A 463 3.44 14.26 11.79
N SER A 464 4.04 15.28 11.19
CA SER A 464 3.35 16.53 10.86
C SER A 464 3.25 16.71 9.35
N CYS A 465 2.07 17.03 8.84
CA CYS A 465 1.89 17.47 7.47
C CYS A 465 2.57 18.82 7.25
N VAL A 466 3.44 18.89 6.26
CA VAL A 466 4.18 20.13 5.92
C VAL A 466 3.53 20.89 4.77
N PHE A 467 2.82 20.22 3.87
CA PHE A 467 1.90 20.81 2.88
C PHE A 467 0.93 19.74 2.38
N GLY A 468 -0.27 20.18 1.95
CA GLY A 468 -1.37 19.29 1.59
C GLY A 468 -1.39 18.87 0.11
N GLY A 469 -2.41 18.10 -0.25
CA GLY A 469 -2.60 17.43 -1.53
C GLY A 469 -2.14 15.96 -1.47
N ASP A 470 -1.88 15.32 -2.62
CA ASP A 470 -1.08 14.09 -2.64
C ASP A 470 0.39 14.49 -2.63
N GLY A 471 1.14 14.02 -1.66
CA GLY A 471 2.60 14.12 -1.67
C GLY A 471 3.19 13.04 -2.58
N GLY A 472 4.41 13.25 -3.06
CA GLY A 472 5.11 12.31 -3.93
C GLY A 472 6.56 12.08 -3.48
N GLU A 473 7.50 12.32 -4.39
CA GLU A 473 8.93 12.20 -4.15
C GLU A 473 9.43 13.25 -3.16
N VAL A 474 10.45 12.89 -2.37
CA VAL A 474 11.15 13.77 -1.44
C VAL A 474 12.65 13.57 -1.60
N CYS A 475 13.43 14.64 -1.62
CA CYS A 475 14.86 14.59 -1.78
C CYS A 475 15.57 15.65 -0.91
N PHE A 476 16.45 15.17 -0.01
CA PHE A 476 17.39 16.06 0.68
C PHE A 476 18.57 16.42 -0.20
N GLN A 477 19.03 17.66 -0.10
CA GLN A 477 20.28 18.04 -0.76
C GLN A 477 21.46 17.37 -0.04
N SER A 478 22.26 16.63 -0.79
CA SER A 478 23.29 15.74 -0.25
C SER A 478 24.40 16.43 0.56
N GLN A 479 24.64 17.72 0.32
CA GLN A 479 25.70 18.52 0.97
C GLN A 479 25.15 19.50 2.03
N ASN A 480 23.83 19.76 2.02
CA ASN A 480 23.17 20.63 2.99
C ASN A 480 21.68 20.24 3.14
N THR A 481 21.39 19.46 4.17
CA THR A 481 20.06 18.89 4.42
C THR A 481 18.99 19.91 4.86
N ASN A 482 19.35 21.18 5.03
CA ASN A 482 18.37 22.25 5.17
C ASN A 482 17.57 22.50 3.90
N TYR A 483 18.16 22.17 2.73
CA TYR A 483 17.49 22.28 1.45
C TYR A 483 16.84 20.94 1.09
N ILE A 484 15.52 20.97 0.95
CA ILE A 484 14.71 19.80 0.67
C ILE A 484 13.76 20.14 -0.47
N LEU A 485 13.75 19.30 -1.48
CA LEU A 485 12.69 19.29 -2.48
C LEU A 485 11.70 18.17 -2.18
N ALA A 486 10.42 18.47 -2.30
CA ALA A 486 9.35 17.50 -2.24
C ALA A 486 8.31 17.88 -3.29
N GLU A 487 7.50 16.92 -3.72
CA GLU A 487 6.50 17.19 -4.74
C GLU A 487 5.08 16.99 -4.23
N ARG A 488 4.16 17.73 -4.81
CA ARG A 488 2.76 17.38 -4.98
C ARG A 488 2.62 16.60 -6.30
N GLN A 489 1.49 15.96 -6.48
CA GLN A 489 1.18 15.25 -7.73
C GLN A 489 1.56 16.04 -9.01
N TYR A 490 1.93 15.33 -10.07
CA TYR A 490 2.35 15.89 -11.37
C TYR A 490 3.64 16.72 -11.31
N ASN A 491 4.58 16.29 -10.49
CA ASN A 491 5.87 16.98 -10.32
C ASN A 491 5.70 18.47 -9.98
N GLY A 492 4.73 18.76 -9.11
CA GLY A 492 4.51 20.08 -8.52
C GLY A 492 5.48 20.31 -7.37
N LEU A 493 6.68 20.83 -7.67
CA LEU A 493 7.77 20.93 -6.72
C LEU A 493 7.54 21.98 -5.65
N MET A 494 7.93 21.64 -4.44
CA MET A 494 7.98 22.48 -3.26
C MET A 494 9.42 22.47 -2.70
N LEU A 495 9.96 23.61 -2.40
CA LEU A 495 11.30 23.81 -1.84
C LEU A 495 11.21 24.29 -0.40
N SER A 496 11.95 23.62 0.48
CA SER A 496 12.30 24.14 1.81
C SER A 496 13.79 24.50 1.84
N THR A 497 14.12 25.59 2.54
CA THR A 497 15.49 26.05 2.79
C THR A 497 15.86 26.01 4.28
N ASN A 498 14.99 25.44 5.11
CA ASN A 498 15.11 25.43 6.57
C ASN A 498 14.70 24.08 7.20
N GLY A 499 15.13 22.98 6.57
CA GLY A 499 14.89 21.63 7.08
C GLY A 499 13.41 21.22 7.09
N GLY A 500 12.63 21.66 6.11
CA GLY A 500 11.22 21.29 5.99
C GLY A 500 10.26 22.06 6.90
N THR A 501 10.69 23.18 7.48
CA THR A 501 9.82 23.99 8.35
C THR A 501 8.88 24.88 7.54
N THR A 502 9.36 25.50 6.47
CA THR A 502 8.54 26.29 5.54
C THR A 502 8.82 25.87 4.11
N TRP A 503 7.84 26.06 3.23
CA TRP A 503 7.87 25.57 1.87
C TRP A 503 7.36 26.61 0.88
N ASN A 504 8.05 26.71 -0.26
CA ASN A 504 7.69 27.58 -1.37
C ASN A 504 7.57 26.75 -2.66
N VAL A 505 6.75 27.21 -3.59
CA VAL A 505 6.67 26.60 -4.92
C VAL A 505 8.01 26.74 -5.65
N SER A 506 8.45 25.64 -6.29
CA SER A 506 9.73 25.55 -7.01
C SER A 506 9.50 24.96 -8.40
N SER A 507 8.88 25.72 -9.30
CA SER A 507 8.56 25.24 -10.65
C SER A 507 8.94 26.23 -11.76
N GLU A 508 9.65 27.30 -11.42
CA GLU A 508 10.06 28.34 -12.39
C GLU A 508 10.99 27.74 -13.45
N GLY A 509 10.64 27.93 -14.73
CA GLY A 509 11.38 27.39 -15.87
C GLY A 509 10.99 25.96 -16.27
N MET A 510 10.09 25.29 -15.56
CA MET A 510 9.62 23.94 -15.90
C MET A 510 8.44 23.95 -16.85
N SER A 511 8.44 23.03 -17.81
CA SER A 511 7.37 22.86 -18.80
C SER A 511 7.19 21.38 -19.19
N GLY A 512 6.11 21.07 -19.92
CA GLY A 512 5.80 19.73 -20.42
C GLY A 512 5.00 18.87 -19.42
N SER A 513 4.51 17.73 -19.90
CA SER A 513 3.74 16.75 -19.13
C SER A 513 4.62 16.07 -18.10
N ALA A 514 4.07 15.76 -16.95
CA ALA A 514 4.74 15.10 -15.84
C ALA A 514 4.12 13.76 -15.49
N ALA A 515 4.90 12.87 -14.87
CA ALA A 515 4.36 11.67 -14.21
C ALA A 515 3.50 12.04 -13.00
N TRP A 516 2.67 11.12 -12.53
CA TRP A 516 1.92 11.29 -11.28
C TRP A 516 2.88 11.58 -10.12
N ILE A 517 3.96 10.81 -10.04
CA ILE A 517 5.13 11.06 -9.19
C ILE A 517 6.33 11.15 -10.12
N GLY A 518 7.03 12.29 -10.10
CA GLY A 518 8.22 12.56 -10.90
C GLY A 518 9.50 12.37 -10.10
N PRO A 519 10.63 12.08 -10.73
CA PRO A 519 11.88 11.89 -10.02
C PRO A 519 12.48 13.23 -9.56
N ILE A 520 13.05 13.24 -8.35
CA ILE A 520 13.84 14.33 -7.80
C ILE A 520 15.15 13.77 -7.29
N ILE A 521 16.29 14.29 -7.75
CA ILE A 521 17.60 13.81 -7.33
C ILE A 521 18.51 15.00 -6.98
N SER A 522 19.21 14.90 -5.85
CA SER A 522 20.32 15.76 -5.49
C SER A 522 21.59 15.31 -6.19
N HIS A 523 22.37 16.25 -6.71
CA HIS A 523 23.70 15.92 -7.23
C HIS A 523 24.59 15.39 -6.08
N PRO A 524 25.29 14.26 -6.27
CA PRO A 524 25.95 13.57 -5.15
C PRO A 524 27.11 14.34 -4.53
N THR A 525 27.73 15.27 -5.26
CA THR A 525 28.94 15.97 -4.80
C THR A 525 28.90 17.50 -4.98
N SER A 526 27.95 18.05 -5.75
CA SER A 526 27.85 19.49 -6.01
C SER A 526 26.75 20.12 -5.15
N PRO A 527 27.09 21.03 -4.22
CA PRO A 527 26.09 21.70 -3.41
C PRO A 527 25.19 22.58 -4.29
N GLY A 528 23.91 22.65 -3.92
CA GLY A 528 22.92 23.48 -4.58
C GLY A 528 22.42 22.95 -5.94
N VAL A 529 22.89 21.77 -6.36
CA VAL A 529 22.49 21.20 -7.65
C VAL A 529 21.46 20.10 -7.44
N PHE A 530 20.31 20.26 -8.10
CA PHE A 530 19.25 19.28 -8.17
C PHE A 530 18.86 18.95 -9.60
N TYR A 531 18.27 17.79 -9.78
CA TYR A 531 17.66 17.36 -11.04
C TYR A 531 16.24 16.89 -10.78
N THR A 532 15.37 17.15 -11.76
CA THR A 532 14.02 16.58 -11.83
C THR A 532 13.67 16.30 -13.29
N ALA A 533 12.53 15.64 -13.54
CA ALA A 533 12.15 15.37 -14.91
C ALA A 533 10.62 15.41 -15.12
N ARG A 534 10.25 15.82 -16.32
CA ARG A 534 8.94 15.73 -16.95
C ARG A 534 9.11 14.98 -18.29
N GLU A 535 8.78 15.56 -19.41
CA GLU A 535 9.20 15.06 -20.74
C GLU A 535 10.70 15.29 -21.00
N LYS A 536 11.31 16.22 -20.26
CA LYS A 536 12.74 16.55 -20.28
C LYS A 536 13.33 16.47 -18.89
N VAL A 537 14.63 16.27 -18.82
CA VAL A 537 15.39 16.46 -17.58
C VAL A 537 15.63 17.95 -17.37
N PHE A 538 15.36 18.42 -16.16
CA PHE A 538 15.61 19.78 -15.70
C PHE A 538 16.72 19.78 -14.65
N LYS A 539 17.56 20.79 -14.68
CA LYS A 539 18.63 21.01 -13.70
C LYS A 539 18.43 22.36 -13.03
N SER A 540 18.57 22.38 -11.73
CA SER A 540 18.77 23.59 -10.94
C SER A 540 20.22 23.65 -10.46
N THR A 541 20.82 24.86 -10.45
CA THR A 541 22.16 25.13 -9.90
C THR A 541 22.11 26.17 -8.79
N ASP A 542 20.93 26.54 -8.35
CA ASP A 542 20.63 27.58 -7.37
C ASP A 542 19.72 27.04 -6.24
N TRP A 543 20.02 25.83 -5.79
CA TRP A 543 19.34 25.18 -4.66
C TRP A 543 17.86 24.81 -4.92
N GLY A 544 17.46 24.65 -6.17
CA GLY A 544 16.09 24.27 -6.54
C GLY A 544 15.15 25.48 -6.74
N VAL A 545 15.67 26.68 -6.87
CA VAL A 545 14.85 27.89 -7.09
C VAL A 545 14.40 28.00 -8.55
N ASN A 546 15.34 27.89 -9.49
CA ASN A 546 15.06 27.97 -10.93
C ASN A 546 15.51 26.68 -11.64
N TRP A 547 14.82 26.34 -12.71
CA TRP A 547 15.04 25.12 -13.47
C TRP A 547 15.31 25.39 -14.94
N THR A 548 16.31 24.73 -15.47
CA THR A 548 16.67 24.80 -16.88
C THR A 548 16.57 23.42 -17.52
N PRO A 549 15.84 23.24 -18.62
CA PRO A 549 15.82 21.98 -19.35
C PRO A 549 17.22 21.71 -19.97
N ILE A 550 17.74 20.50 -19.74
CA ILE A 550 19.11 20.16 -20.19
C ILE A 550 19.13 18.99 -21.19
N SER A 551 18.07 18.21 -21.31
CA SER A 551 18.09 16.94 -22.04
C SER A 551 17.67 17.09 -23.50
N SER A 552 18.35 16.30 -24.35
CA SER A 552 17.91 15.92 -25.70
C SER A 552 18.00 14.40 -25.86
N GLY A 553 17.23 13.83 -26.79
CA GLY A 553 17.26 12.40 -27.10
C GLY A 553 16.38 11.52 -26.21
N THR A 554 15.63 12.08 -25.26
CA THR A 554 14.57 11.37 -24.52
C THR A 554 13.25 11.44 -25.26
N SER A 555 12.33 10.51 -25.00
CA SER A 555 10.96 10.52 -25.52
C SER A 555 9.96 10.11 -24.44
N GLY A 556 8.80 10.78 -24.41
CA GLY A 556 7.72 10.54 -23.43
C GLY A 556 8.03 11.09 -22.04
N VAL A 557 7.11 10.86 -21.11
CA VAL A 557 7.21 11.33 -19.71
C VAL A 557 8.21 10.47 -18.95
N ILE A 558 9.21 11.09 -18.35
CA ILE A 558 10.23 10.43 -17.53
C ILE A 558 9.63 10.09 -16.17
N ARG A 559 9.81 8.85 -15.73
CA ARG A 559 9.27 8.33 -14.47
C ARG A 559 10.34 8.06 -13.41
N GLU A 560 11.54 7.63 -13.85
CA GLU A 560 12.66 7.31 -12.96
C GLU A 560 13.94 7.94 -13.48
N MET A 561 14.82 8.29 -12.56
CA MET A 561 16.12 8.88 -12.87
C MET A 561 17.15 8.43 -11.84
N ALA A 562 18.37 8.14 -12.30
CA ALA A 562 19.51 7.84 -11.45
C ALA A 562 20.75 8.57 -11.93
N ILE A 563 21.60 9.00 -10.99
CA ILE A 563 22.89 9.64 -11.24
C ILE A 563 24.00 8.81 -10.57
N CYS A 564 25.10 8.57 -11.27
CA CYS A 564 26.22 7.81 -10.73
C CYS A 564 27.00 8.66 -9.72
N ARG A 565 27.17 8.16 -8.49
CA ARG A 565 27.89 8.87 -7.43
C ARG A 565 29.37 9.08 -7.76
N SER A 566 30.06 8.05 -8.26
CA SER A 566 31.48 8.11 -8.60
C SER A 566 31.77 8.84 -9.92
N ASN A 567 30.77 8.96 -10.80
CA ASN A 567 30.87 9.70 -12.06
C ASN A 567 29.53 10.37 -12.41
N PRO A 568 29.24 11.55 -11.84
CA PRO A 568 27.97 12.25 -12.05
C PRO A 568 27.64 12.67 -13.49
N SER A 569 28.60 12.56 -14.41
CA SER A 569 28.32 12.73 -15.84
C SER A 569 27.49 11.58 -16.41
N VAL A 570 27.44 10.42 -15.72
CA VAL A 570 26.65 9.27 -16.13
C VAL A 570 25.31 9.29 -15.43
N MET A 571 24.24 9.36 -16.22
CA MET A 571 22.86 9.36 -15.76
C MET A 571 22.04 8.34 -16.55
N TYR A 572 21.00 7.80 -15.90
CA TYR A 572 19.98 6.97 -16.55
C TYR A 572 18.61 7.54 -16.26
N VAL A 573 17.73 7.53 -17.27
CA VAL A 573 16.32 7.91 -17.10
C VAL A 573 15.42 6.90 -17.78
N SER A 574 14.27 6.59 -17.17
CA SER A 574 13.25 5.75 -17.78
C SER A 574 12.05 6.56 -18.22
N SER A 575 11.49 6.22 -19.37
CA SER A 575 10.22 6.73 -19.85
C SER A 575 9.34 5.55 -20.28
N GLY A 576 8.43 5.17 -19.41
CA GLY A 576 7.64 3.96 -19.60
C GLY A 576 8.52 2.72 -19.71
N GLN A 577 8.61 2.17 -20.90
CA GLN A 577 9.36 0.94 -21.21
C GLN A 577 10.81 1.17 -21.64
N LEU A 578 11.16 2.43 -21.87
CA LEU A 578 12.45 2.81 -22.43
C LEU A 578 13.41 3.25 -21.31
N ILE A 579 14.66 2.86 -21.44
CA ILE A 579 15.77 3.34 -20.62
C ILE A 579 16.78 4.05 -21.50
N PHE A 580 17.21 5.23 -21.05
CA PHE A 580 18.16 6.07 -21.74
C PHE A 580 19.35 6.35 -20.83
N LYS A 581 20.53 6.43 -21.43
CA LYS A 581 21.79 6.74 -20.76
C LYS A 581 22.38 8.05 -21.28
N SER A 582 22.88 8.87 -20.38
CA SER A 582 23.74 10.02 -20.65
C SER A 582 25.12 9.74 -20.10
N VAL A 583 26.14 10.32 -20.74
CA VAL A 583 27.55 10.33 -20.28
C VAL A 583 28.13 11.78 -20.23
N ASP A 584 27.29 12.78 -20.44
CA ASP A 584 27.63 14.20 -20.53
C ASP A 584 26.84 15.07 -19.54
N GLY A 585 26.45 14.49 -18.41
CA GLY A 585 25.71 15.18 -17.33
C GLY A 585 24.26 15.51 -17.68
N GLY A 586 23.65 14.71 -18.55
CA GLY A 586 22.24 14.82 -18.90
C GLY A 586 21.96 15.71 -20.11
N SER A 587 22.99 16.15 -20.84
CA SER A 587 22.80 16.99 -22.04
C SER A 587 22.29 16.19 -23.24
N THR A 588 22.81 14.95 -23.42
CA THR A 588 22.33 14.01 -24.44
C THR A 588 22.04 12.65 -23.84
N PHE A 589 20.99 11.99 -24.32
CA PHE A 589 20.58 10.67 -23.91
C PHE A 589 20.48 9.72 -25.11
N LEU A 590 21.00 8.50 -24.95
CA LEU A 590 20.91 7.43 -25.96
C LEU A 590 20.18 6.24 -25.34
N SER A 591 19.32 5.60 -26.14
CA SER A 591 18.59 4.41 -25.70
C SER A 591 19.53 3.24 -25.44
N THR A 592 19.34 2.57 -24.31
CA THR A 592 20.03 1.33 -23.92
C THR A 592 19.01 0.20 -23.62
N THR A 593 17.84 0.26 -24.24
CA THR A 593 16.71 -0.65 -23.98
C THR A 593 16.88 -2.02 -24.62
N THR A 594 17.83 -2.20 -25.55
CA THR A 594 18.03 -3.46 -26.27
C THR A 594 18.21 -4.65 -25.33
N GLY A 595 17.39 -5.70 -25.51
CA GLY A 595 17.40 -6.91 -24.69
C GLY A 595 16.53 -6.85 -23.43
N LEU A 596 15.90 -5.70 -23.16
CA LEU A 596 14.92 -5.54 -22.11
C LEU A 596 13.51 -5.88 -22.57
N GLN A 597 12.63 -6.11 -21.64
CA GLN A 597 11.21 -6.37 -21.90
C GLN A 597 10.47 -5.06 -22.19
N ASN A 598 9.42 -5.17 -22.99
CA ASN A 598 8.55 -4.04 -23.32
C ASN A 598 7.55 -3.76 -22.18
N ARG A 599 8.08 -3.27 -21.02
CA ARG A 599 7.33 -3.05 -19.77
C ARG A 599 7.73 -1.74 -19.12
N THR A 600 6.83 -1.18 -18.33
CA THR A 600 7.12 -0.01 -17.50
C THR A 600 8.20 -0.36 -16.48
N ILE A 601 9.29 0.40 -16.52
CA ILE A 601 10.37 0.34 -15.55
C ILE A 601 9.88 1.05 -14.28
N SER A 602 9.94 0.36 -13.14
CA SER A 602 9.46 0.87 -11.85
C SER A 602 10.54 1.53 -11.00
N SER A 603 11.82 1.19 -11.25
CA SER A 603 12.95 1.77 -10.51
C SER A 603 14.24 1.57 -11.29
N VAL A 604 15.21 2.49 -11.15
CA VAL A 604 16.54 2.43 -11.78
C VAL A 604 17.60 2.86 -10.77
N HIS A 605 18.61 2.03 -10.53
CA HIS A 605 19.69 2.31 -9.59
C HIS A 605 21.05 2.05 -10.23
N ILE A 606 22.00 2.96 -10.02
CA ILE A 606 23.39 2.83 -10.45
C ILE A 606 24.23 2.45 -9.24
N HIS A 607 25.13 1.48 -9.40
CA HIS A 607 26.08 1.13 -8.36
C HIS A 607 26.92 2.36 -7.95
N PRO A 608 27.07 2.67 -6.66
CA PRO A 608 27.74 3.88 -6.20
C PRO A 608 29.15 4.10 -6.79
N ASP A 609 29.93 3.03 -6.91
CA ASP A 609 31.33 3.08 -7.35
C ASP A 609 31.53 2.62 -8.80
N SER A 610 30.46 2.32 -9.55
CA SER A 610 30.60 1.84 -10.93
C SER A 610 29.46 2.31 -11.83
N SER A 611 29.77 3.23 -12.72
CA SER A 611 28.81 3.71 -13.74
C SER A 611 28.39 2.64 -14.76
N ASN A 612 29.06 1.49 -14.79
CA ASN A 612 28.77 0.39 -15.69
C ASN A 612 27.80 -0.63 -15.09
N VAL A 613 27.65 -0.63 -13.75
CA VAL A 613 26.74 -1.56 -13.04
C VAL A 613 25.45 -0.82 -12.73
N VAL A 614 24.37 -1.24 -13.37
CA VAL A 614 23.04 -0.65 -13.20
C VAL A 614 22.01 -1.76 -13.00
N LEU A 615 21.08 -1.54 -12.11
CA LEU A 615 19.93 -2.39 -11.89
C LEU A 615 18.66 -1.64 -12.24
N LEU A 616 17.69 -2.35 -12.76
CA LEU A 616 16.35 -1.84 -12.96
C LEU A 616 15.30 -2.90 -12.57
N THR A 617 14.10 -2.43 -12.26
CA THR A 617 12.99 -3.28 -11.86
C THR A 617 11.76 -3.07 -12.73
N TYR A 618 10.90 -4.07 -12.70
CA TYR A 618 9.59 -4.06 -13.37
C TYR A 618 8.47 -4.34 -12.37
N SER A 619 7.45 -3.52 -12.40
CA SER A 619 6.18 -3.79 -11.76
C SER A 619 5.30 -4.64 -12.70
N GLY A 620 4.60 -5.66 -12.19
CA GLY A 620 3.71 -6.55 -12.95
C GLY A 620 3.95 -8.03 -12.69
N PHE A 621 3.18 -8.90 -13.35
CA PHE A 621 3.16 -10.34 -13.12
C PHE A 621 3.72 -11.13 -14.29
N GLY A 622 4.10 -12.41 -14.06
CA GLY A 622 4.38 -13.40 -15.09
C GLY A 622 5.75 -13.35 -15.78
N THR A 623 6.68 -12.49 -15.37
CA THR A 623 7.97 -12.31 -16.09
C THR A 623 9.10 -11.93 -15.15
N GLY A 624 10.32 -11.78 -15.68
CA GLY A 624 11.47 -11.28 -14.92
C GLY A 624 11.20 -9.92 -14.30
N LYS A 625 11.65 -9.73 -13.07
CA LYS A 625 11.37 -8.58 -12.22
C LYS A 625 12.57 -7.64 -12.07
N VAL A 626 13.77 -8.20 -11.95
CA VAL A 626 15.01 -7.46 -11.69
C VAL A 626 16.01 -7.77 -12.79
N TYR A 627 16.55 -6.73 -13.39
CA TYR A 627 17.57 -6.82 -14.43
C TYR A 627 18.82 -6.06 -14.02
N LYS A 628 19.97 -6.60 -14.39
CA LYS A 628 21.28 -6.02 -14.12
C LYS A 628 22.11 -5.94 -15.38
N THR A 629 22.81 -4.82 -15.57
CA THR A 629 23.92 -4.70 -16.52
C THR A 629 25.24 -4.50 -15.78
N THR A 630 26.35 -4.94 -16.36
CA THR A 630 27.71 -4.69 -15.88
C THR A 630 28.56 -4.00 -16.93
N ASN A 631 27.96 -3.61 -18.05
CA ASN A 631 28.62 -2.97 -19.18
C ASN A 631 27.90 -1.70 -19.65
N GLY A 632 27.28 -1.01 -18.72
CA GLY A 632 26.65 0.29 -18.95
C GLY A 632 25.43 0.26 -19.86
N GLY A 633 24.64 -0.81 -19.79
CA GLY A 633 23.40 -0.97 -20.54
C GLY A 633 23.54 -1.64 -21.91
N SER A 634 24.76 -2.09 -22.30
CA SER A 634 24.94 -2.79 -23.57
C SER A 634 24.31 -4.19 -23.57
N VAL A 635 24.29 -4.85 -22.41
CA VAL A 635 23.63 -6.15 -22.18
C VAL A 635 22.97 -6.12 -20.81
N TRP A 636 21.74 -6.63 -20.76
CA TRP A 636 20.95 -6.77 -19.53
C TRP A 636 20.71 -8.24 -19.23
N LYS A 637 20.95 -8.64 -17.98
CA LYS A 637 20.71 -10.00 -17.47
C LYS A 637 19.57 -9.97 -16.47
N ASN A 638 18.60 -10.88 -16.64
CA ASN A 638 17.58 -11.13 -15.63
C ASN A 638 18.22 -11.81 -14.41
N ILE A 639 18.03 -11.23 -13.24
CA ILE A 639 18.54 -11.71 -11.95
C ILE A 639 17.40 -11.92 -10.94
N SER A 640 16.18 -12.11 -11.39
CA SER A 640 14.99 -12.27 -10.51
C SER A 640 14.98 -13.55 -9.69
N GLY A 641 15.73 -14.59 -10.12
CA GLY A 641 15.85 -15.85 -9.39
C GLY A 641 14.50 -16.43 -8.98
N VAL A 642 14.36 -16.68 -7.68
CA VAL A 642 13.16 -17.30 -7.06
C VAL A 642 12.20 -16.29 -6.43
N LEU A 643 12.31 -15.00 -6.77
CA LEU A 643 11.34 -14.01 -6.27
C LEU A 643 9.90 -14.45 -6.56
N PRO A 644 8.96 -14.23 -5.64
CA PRO A 644 7.55 -14.44 -5.92
C PRO A 644 7.10 -13.68 -7.17
N ASP A 645 6.13 -14.22 -7.90
CA ASP A 645 5.54 -13.52 -9.04
C ASP A 645 4.65 -12.36 -8.57
N SER A 646 5.30 -11.27 -8.17
CA SER A 646 4.70 -10.06 -7.60
C SER A 646 5.36 -8.83 -8.21
N PRO A 647 4.64 -7.71 -8.36
CA PRO A 647 5.22 -6.43 -8.76
C PRO A 647 6.41 -6.04 -7.88
N VAL A 648 7.50 -5.56 -8.49
CA VAL A 648 8.61 -4.89 -7.80
C VAL A 648 8.45 -3.39 -8.00
N ASN A 649 8.38 -2.66 -6.92
CA ASN A 649 8.11 -1.22 -6.92
C ASN A 649 9.39 -0.41 -6.79
N ASP A 650 10.40 -0.93 -6.07
CA ASP A 650 11.67 -0.25 -5.85
C ASP A 650 12.80 -1.23 -5.58
N LEU A 651 14.03 -0.73 -5.68
CA LEU A 651 15.27 -1.47 -5.43
C LEU A 651 16.25 -0.57 -4.67
N LEU A 652 17.08 -1.19 -3.84
CA LEU A 652 18.18 -0.53 -3.13
C LEU A 652 19.45 -1.34 -3.32
N ILE A 653 20.56 -0.66 -3.61
CA ILE A 653 21.90 -1.26 -3.64
C ILE A 653 22.61 -0.89 -2.33
N TYR A 654 22.78 -1.85 -1.46
CA TYR A 654 23.64 -1.72 -0.28
C TYR A 654 25.05 -2.15 -0.64
N TYR A 655 25.99 -1.27 -0.41
CA TYR A 655 27.40 -1.49 -0.76
C TYR A 655 28.29 -1.21 0.46
N PRO A 656 28.64 -2.26 1.23
CA PRO A 656 29.47 -2.09 2.44
C PRO A 656 30.98 -1.96 2.15
N GLY A 657 31.41 -2.02 0.86
CA GLY A 657 32.85 -1.91 0.48
C GLY A 657 33.23 -2.81 -0.69
N ILE A 658 34.52 -2.89 -1.01
CA ILE A 658 35.15 -3.20 -2.32
C ILE A 658 34.70 -4.50 -3.03
N SER A 659 33.93 -5.41 -2.47
CA SER A 659 33.72 -6.71 -3.13
C SER A 659 32.33 -7.30 -3.10
N SER A 660 31.38 -6.77 -2.37
CA SER A 660 30.04 -7.35 -2.33
C SER A 660 28.97 -6.27 -2.30
N SER A 661 27.94 -6.46 -3.10
CA SER A 661 26.74 -5.64 -3.08
C SER A 661 25.57 -6.53 -2.68
N ILE A 662 24.77 -6.07 -1.72
CA ILE A 662 23.50 -6.66 -1.38
C ILE A 662 22.44 -5.83 -2.09
N TYR A 663 21.50 -6.49 -2.75
CA TYR A 663 20.37 -5.83 -3.38
C TYR A 663 19.11 -6.10 -2.58
N TYR A 664 18.35 -5.07 -2.29
CA TYR A 664 17.03 -5.17 -1.67
C TYR A 664 15.97 -4.77 -2.68
N CYS A 665 14.83 -5.43 -2.69
CA CYS A 665 13.69 -5.02 -3.51
C CYS A 665 12.41 -4.95 -2.67
N ALA A 666 11.65 -3.86 -2.87
CA ALA A 666 10.31 -3.66 -2.35
C ALA A 666 9.29 -4.20 -3.35
N MET A 667 8.39 -5.05 -2.89
CA MET A 667 7.38 -5.74 -3.71
C MET A 667 5.99 -5.59 -3.11
N ASP A 668 4.96 -5.85 -3.91
CA ASP A 668 3.60 -5.96 -3.37
C ASP A 668 3.47 -7.12 -2.35
N ALA A 669 4.39 -8.08 -2.38
CA ALA A 669 4.43 -9.23 -1.47
C ALA A 669 5.43 -9.10 -0.30
N GLY A 670 6.06 -7.93 -0.11
CA GLY A 670 7.03 -7.70 0.96
C GLY A 670 8.39 -7.20 0.48
N VAL A 671 9.40 -7.31 1.33
CA VAL A 671 10.77 -6.88 1.02
C VAL A 671 11.70 -8.10 0.96
N TYR A 672 12.53 -8.18 -0.08
CA TYR A 672 13.46 -9.28 -0.31
C TYR A 672 14.88 -8.75 -0.50
N TYR A 673 15.87 -9.57 -0.19
CA TYR A 673 17.26 -9.24 -0.44
C TYR A 673 18.01 -10.40 -1.11
N THR A 674 19.13 -10.07 -1.76
CA THR A 674 20.11 -11.03 -2.29
C THR A 674 21.52 -10.54 -2.00
N ASP A 675 22.36 -11.44 -1.55
CA ASP A 675 23.82 -11.25 -1.33
C ASP A 675 24.69 -11.97 -2.37
N ASN A 676 24.05 -12.69 -3.28
CA ASN A 676 24.69 -13.52 -4.31
C ASN A 676 24.30 -13.11 -5.74
N TYR A 677 24.10 -11.80 -5.95
CA TYR A 677 23.83 -11.18 -7.25
C TYR A 677 22.55 -11.66 -7.93
N GLY A 678 21.53 -12.02 -7.15
CA GLY A 678 20.22 -12.44 -7.64
C GLY A 678 20.13 -13.92 -8.00
N SER A 679 21.12 -14.74 -7.66
CA SER A 679 21.03 -16.20 -7.78
C SER A 679 19.98 -16.75 -6.82
N ASP A 680 19.85 -16.13 -5.67
CA ASP A 680 18.85 -16.44 -4.66
C ASP A 680 18.32 -15.15 -4.02
N TRP A 681 17.03 -15.14 -3.68
CA TRP A 681 16.37 -14.03 -2.99
C TRP A 681 15.72 -14.54 -1.71
N ILE A 682 15.88 -13.78 -0.64
CA ILE A 682 15.40 -14.13 0.70
C ILE A 682 14.49 -13.00 1.18
N GLU A 683 13.37 -13.33 1.79
CA GLU A 683 12.52 -12.33 2.43
C GLU A 683 13.27 -11.71 3.62
N LEU A 684 13.28 -10.38 3.65
CA LEU A 684 13.93 -9.62 4.72
C LEU A 684 13.01 -9.54 5.93
N ALA A 685 13.14 -10.47 6.84
CA ALA A 685 12.31 -10.67 8.03
C ALA A 685 10.81 -10.87 7.70
N ASP A 686 10.11 -11.59 8.55
CA ASP A 686 8.72 -11.95 8.35
C ASP A 686 7.70 -11.04 9.06
N SER A 687 8.18 -10.06 9.83
CA SER A 687 7.33 -9.19 10.67
C SER A 687 6.62 -8.05 9.91
N LEU A 688 6.97 -7.83 8.62
CA LEU A 688 6.24 -6.87 7.79
C LEU A 688 4.86 -7.42 7.41
N PRO A 689 3.77 -6.66 7.55
CA PRO A 689 2.45 -7.05 7.06
C PRO A 689 2.43 -7.35 5.55
N ASN A 690 1.45 -8.12 5.07
CA ASN A 690 1.24 -8.38 3.64
C ASN A 690 0.68 -7.13 2.93
N THR A 691 1.38 -6.02 3.05
CA THR A 691 1.05 -4.72 2.43
C THR A 691 2.00 -4.42 1.29
N VAL A 692 1.59 -3.55 0.38
CA VAL A 692 2.41 -3.09 -0.74
C VAL A 692 3.61 -2.30 -0.22
N ALA A 693 4.82 -2.82 -0.38
CA ALA A 693 6.06 -2.09 -0.14
C ALA A 693 6.37 -1.21 -1.37
N MET A 694 6.35 0.11 -1.20
CA MET A 694 6.43 1.07 -2.32
C MET A 694 7.84 1.57 -2.58
N HIS A 695 8.60 1.88 -1.53
CA HIS A 695 9.89 2.55 -1.64
C HIS A 695 10.81 2.12 -0.51
N LEU A 696 12.09 1.99 -0.83
CA LEU A 696 13.16 1.69 0.13
C LEU A 696 14.05 2.90 0.31
N ASP A 697 14.44 3.16 1.55
CA ASP A 697 15.41 4.18 1.89
C ASP A 697 16.45 3.61 2.85
N TYR A 698 17.71 4.01 2.69
CA TYR A 698 18.82 3.49 3.45
C TYR A 698 19.62 4.60 4.11
N HIS A 699 19.68 4.54 5.44
CA HIS A 699 20.50 5.44 6.22
C HIS A 699 21.86 4.81 6.49
N GLN A 700 22.86 5.27 5.74
CA GLN A 700 24.18 4.64 5.67
C GLN A 700 24.93 4.62 7.01
N SER A 701 24.87 5.71 7.79
CA SER A 701 25.64 5.83 9.03
C SER A 701 25.13 4.94 10.17
N THR A 702 23.88 4.45 10.09
CA THR A 702 23.27 3.59 11.12
C THR A 702 22.93 2.19 10.60
N ASN A 703 23.18 1.89 9.32
CA ASN A 703 22.80 0.64 8.68
C ASN A 703 21.33 0.26 8.84
N ILE A 704 20.44 1.26 8.76
CA ILE A 704 18.99 1.06 8.82
C ILE A 704 18.40 1.14 7.43
N VAL A 705 17.60 0.13 7.06
CA VAL A 705 16.73 0.15 5.89
C VAL A 705 15.33 0.53 6.35
N ARG A 706 14.69 1.43 5.63
CA ARG A 706 13.31 1.83 5.79
C ARG A 706 12.49 1.43 4.58
N VAL A 707 11.25 1.06 4.81
CA VAL A 707 10.28 0.79 3.76
C VAL A 707 9.04 1.65 3.95
N ALA A 708 8.69 2.39 2.91
CA ALA A 708 7.39 3.04 2.79
C ALA A 708 6.35 2.02 2.34
N THR A 709 5.23 1.92 3.02
CA THR A 709 4.14 1.01 2.66
C THR A 709 2.90 1.78 2.24
N HIS A 710 2.11 1.18 1.38
CA HIS A 710 0.85 1.79 0.94
C HIS A 710 -0.32 1.30 1.81
N GLY A 711 -0.42 1.86 3.03
CA GLY A 711 -1.50 1.58 3.97
C GLY A 711 -1.10 1.05 5.35
N ARG A 712 0.21 0.93 5.64
CA ARG A 712 0.72 0.53 6.97
C ARG A 712 1.86 1.42 7.46
N GLY A 713 1.94 2.68 6.95
CA GLY A 713 2.97 3.62 7.36
C GLY A 713 4.37 3.25 6.91
N VAL A 714 5.36 3.67 7.67
CA VAL A 714 6.79 3.39 7.42
C VAL A 714 7.32 2.42 8.46
N TRP A 715 8.15 1.48 8.00
CA TRP A 715 8.81 0.49 8.83
C TRP A 715 10.31 0.59 8.66
N GLU A 716 11.05 0.24 9.70
CA GLU A 716 12.51 0.18 9.65
C GLU A 716 13.05 -1.13 10.22
N ILE A 717 14.21 -1.52 9.72
CA ILE A 717 14.96 -2.69 10.19
C ILE A 717 16.45 -2.36 10.19
N GLY A 718 17.15 -2.72 11.26
CA GLY A 718 18.61 -2.72 11.26
C GLY A 718 19.10 -3.86 10.35
N ILE A 719 19.94 -3.52 9.39
CA ILE A 719 20.63 -4.54 8.61
C ILE A 719 21.79 -5.00 9.50
N PRO A 720 21.92 -6.30 9.82
CA PRO A 720 23.13 -6.79 10.46
C PRO A 720 24.33 -6.34 9.64
N ILE A 721 25.31 -5.74 10.27
CA ILE A 721 26.57 -5.34 9.62
C ILE A 721 27.10 -6.60 8.98
N GLY A 722 27.08 -6.66 7.66
CA GLY A 722 27.10 -7.90 6.91
C GLY A 722 28.30 -8.79 7.26
N ILE A 723 27.99 -9.98 7.74
CA ILE A 723 28.91 -11.11 7.59
C ILE A 723 28.87 -11.45 6.11
N ILE A 724 29.79 -10.90 5.34
CA ILE A 724 29.85 -11.17 3.92
C ILE A 724 30.54 -12.52 3.76
N ASN A 725 29.85 -13.51 3.22
CA ASN A 725 30.51 -14.70 2.71
C ASN A 725 31.27 -14.29 1.44
N TYR A 726 32.59 -14.19 1.59
CA TYR A 726 33.49 -13.65 0.57
C TYR A 726 33.79 -14.63 -0.55
N ASN A 727 33.67 -15.93 -0.29
CA ASN A 727 33.88 -16.99 -1.24
C ASN A 727 33.13 -18.26 -0.82
N ASN A 728 32.30 -18.80 -1.71
CA ASN A 728 31.60 -20.08 -1.53
C ASN A 728 32.51 -21.30 -1.70
N GLU A 729 33.82 -21.13 -2.01
CA GLU A 729 34.78 -22.22 -1.94
C GLU A 729 35.03 -22.55 -0.47
N VAL A 730 34.92 -23.82 -0.13
CA VAL A 730 35.23 -24.28 1.22
C VAL A 730 36.72 -24.05 1.51
N PRO A 731 37.07 -23.18 2.48
CA PRO A 731 38.47 -22.93 2.81
C PRO A 731 39.17 -24.23 3.24
N LYS A 732 40.47 -24.32 3.00
CA LYS A 732 41.27 -25.48 3.39
C LYS A 732 41.67 -25.46 4.86
N GLU A 733 41.67 -24.29 5.49
CA GLU A 733 42.05 -24.08 6.89
C GLU A 733 41.24 -22.96 7.54
N TYR A 734 41.08 -23.05 8.86
CA TYR A 734 40.55 -21.93 9.66
C TYR A 734 41.57 -20.81 9.70
N SER A 735 41.14 -19.55 9.64
CA SER A 735 42.02 -18.41 9.72
C SER A 735 41.34 -17.19 10.27
N LEU A 736 42.07 -16.34 10.99
CA LEU A 736 41.70 -15.00 11.39
C LEU A 736 42.73 -14.02 10.83
N LYS A 737 42.31 -13.11 9.95
CA LYS A 737 43.24 -12.11 9.40
C LYS A 737 43.35 -10.88 10.28
N GLN A 738 44.45 -10.14 10.10
CA GLN A 738 44.61 -8.82 10.72
C GLN A 738 43.53 -7.87 10.17
N ASN A 739 42.88 -7.16 11.10
CA ASN A 739 41.88 -6.15 10.73
C ASN A 739 42.52 -5.05 9.85
N PHE A 740 41.75 -4.54 8.89
CA PHE A 740 42.20 -3.48 8.01
C PHE A 740 41.08 -2.44 7.78
N PRO A 741 41.40 -1.13 7.93
CA PRO A 741 42.66 -0.53 8.38
C PRO A 741 43.02 -0.88 9.84
N ASN A 742 44.31 -0.82 10.17
CA ASN A 742 44.81 -0.89 11.55
C ASN A 742 46.14 -0.13 11.65
N PRO A 743 46.26 1.00 12.40
CA PRO A 743 45.17 1.61 13.21
C PRO A 743 43.98 2.11 12.42
N PHE A 744 42.82 2.31 13.10
CA PHE A 744 41.58 2.73 12.48
C PHE A 744 40.77 3.75 13.30
N ASN A 745 39.86 4.48 12.62
CA ASN A 745 38.96 5.47 13.20
C ASN A 745 37.65 5.60 12.38
N PRO A 746 36.47 5.38 12.91
CA PRO A 746 36.20 4.42 14.01
C PRO A 746 35.99 3.00 13.48
N VAL A 747 36.04 2.78 12.15
CA VAL A 747 35.62 1.53 11.48
C VAL A 747 36.83 0.74 10.96
N THR A 748 36.77 -0.57 11.14
CA THR A 748 37.70 -1.54 10.54
C THR A 748 36.97 -2.80 10.07
N PHE A 749 37.67 -3.63 9.28
CA PHE A 749 37.15 -4.93 8.83
C PHE A 749 37.99 -6.06 9.33
N ILE A 750 37.37 -7.15 9.78
CA ILE A 750 37.97 -8.38 10.21
C ILE A 750 37.58 -9.48 9.22
N GLU A 751 38.56 -10.16 8.63
CA GLU A 751 38.33 -11.29 7.72
C GLU A 751 38.75 -12.59 8.40
N TYR A 752 37.95 -13.66 8.25
CA TYR A 752 38.20 -14.97 8.80
C TYR A 752 37.63 -16.07 7.92
N SER A 753 38.17 -17.29 8.06
CA SER A 753 37.75 -18.47 7.30
C SER A 753 37.33 -19.59 8.23
N ILE A 754 36.24 -20.29 7.91
CA ILE A 754 35.77 -21.48 8.60
C ILE A 754 35.64 -22.64 7.61
N VAL A 755 36.17 -23.81 8.00
CA VAL A 755 36.27 -25.00 7.14
C VAL A 755 35.02 -25.86 7.25
N LYS A 756 34.45 -25.93 8.41
CA LYS A 756 33.27 -26.75 8.70
C LYS A 756 32.16 -25.90 9.30
N GLY A 757 30.91 -26.14 8.89
CA GLY A 757 29.77 -25.46 9.44
C GLY A 757 29.57 -25.78 10.92
N GLY A 758 29.21 -24.76 11.69
CA GLY A 758 28.96 -24.82 13.13
C GLY A 758 28.99 -23.46 13.78
N PHE A 759 28.98 -23.48 15.09
CA PHE A 759 28.93 -22.28 15.90
C PHE A 759 30.24 -21.48 15.82
N VAL A 760 30.14 -20.19 15.53
CA VAL A 760 31.25 -19.25 15.40
C VAL A 760 31.04 -18.09 16.36
N ASN A 761 32.09 -17.81 17.13
CA ASN A 761 32.11 -16.65 18.03
C ASN A 761 33.30 -15.77 17.68
N LEU A 762 33.07 -14.47 17.49
CA LEU A 762 34.10 -13.44 17.30
C LEU A 762 33.87 -12.33 18.30
N THR A 763 34.75 -12.23 19.29
CA THR A 763 34.59 -11.33 20.43
C THR A 763 35.77 -10.38 20.57
N VAL A 764 35.48 -9.11 20.91
CA VAL A 764 36.47 -8.06 21.18
C VAL A 764 36.74 -7.94 22.68
N TYR A 765 38.00 -7.77 23.03
CA TYR A 765 38.45 -7.62 24.40
C TYR A 765 39.33 -6.39 24.58
N ASP A 766 39.30 -5.81 25.78
CA ASP A 766 40.24 -4.76 26.19
C ASP A 766 41.61 -5.34 26.58
N ILE A 767 42.55 -4.46 26.94
CA ILE A 767 43.92 -4.87 27.35
C ILE A 767 43.95 -5.69 28.65
N LEU A 768 42.86 -5.70 29.41
CA LEU A 768 42.72 -6.50 30.62
C LEU A 768 42.04 -7.86 30.38
N GLY A 769 41.70 -8.14 29.12
CA GLY A 769 40.99 -9.37 28.72
C GLY A 769 39.49 -9.37 29.05
N ARG A 770 38.92 -8.22 29.37
CA ARG A 770 37.47 -8.09 29.57
C ARG A 770 36.79 -7.99 28.22
N GLU A 771 35.72 -8.73 28.06
CA GLU A 771 34.86 -8.63 26.88
C GLU A 771 34.29 -7.21 26.76
N VAL A 772 34.41 -6.66 25.55
CA VAL A 772 33.91 -5.32 25.20
C VAL A 772 32.71 -5.41 24.29
N GLU A 773 32.81 -6.32 23.30
CA GLU A 773 31.72 -6.52 22.33
C GLU A 773 31.86 -7.88 21.68
N THR A 774 30.76 -8.60 21.53
CA THR A 774 30.70 -9.79 20.69
C THR A 774 30.15 -9.43 19.32
N ILE A 775 30.98 -9.56 18.26
CA ILE A 775 30.64 -9.20 16.89
C ILE A 775 29.86 -10.33 16.21
N ILE A 776 30.17 -11.58 16.53
CA ILE A 776 29.55 -12.78 15.94
C ILE A 776 29.34 -13.82 17.04
N ASP A 777 28.12 -14.39 17.08
CA ASP A 777 27.74 -15.44 18.01
C ASP A 777 26.61 -16.28 17.41
N LEU A 778 26.92 -17.02 16.31
CA LEU A 778 25.92 -17.78 15.56
C LEU A 778 26.52 -18.95 14.76
N ASP A 779 25.64 -19.87 14.31
CA ASP A 779 26.00 -20.93 13.39
C ASP A 779 26.29 -20.41 11.99
N GLN A 780 27.42 -20.78 11.40
CA GLN A 780 27.80 -20.40 10.02
C GLN A 780 28.14 -21.64 9.17
N LYS A 781 27.95 -21.51 7.85
CA LYS A 781 28.37 -22.50 6.86
C LYS A 781 29.87 -22.38 6.59
N PRO A 782 30.55 -23.43 6.03
CA PRO A 782 31.92 -23.27 5.56
C PRO A 782 32.07 -22.12 4.59
N GLY A 783 33.13 -21.33 4.71
CA GLY A 783 33.36 -20.16 3.85
C GLY A 783 34.37 -19.17 4.43
N THR A 784 34.71 -18.15 3.64
CA THR A 784 35.53 -17.03 4.09
C THR A 784 34.63 -15.82 4.30
N TYR A 785 34.72 -15.22 5.45
CA TYR A 785 33.85 -14.17 5.93
C TYR A 785 34.62 -12.90 6.23
N LYS A 786 33.94 -11.76 6.06
CA LYS A 786 34.45 -10.45 6.43
C LYS A 786 33.38 -9.71 7.21
N VAL A 787 33.74 -9.16 8.36
CA VAL A 787 32.83 -8.42 9.22
C VAL A 787 33.38 -7.03 9.49
N GLN A 788 32.50 -6.06 9.49
CA GLN A 788 32.82 -4.69 9.91
C GLN A 788 32.72 -4.58 11.45
N PHE A 789 33.67 -3.87 12.05
CA PHE A 789 33.64 -3.48 13.45
C PHE A 789 33.68 -1.97 13.58
N ASP A 790 32.73 -1.40 14.29
CA ASP A 790 32.62 0.03 14.57
C ASP A 790 32.94 0.31 16.03
N ALA A 791 34.09 0.91 16.27
CA ALA A 791 34.58 1.29 17.60
C ALA A 791 34.19 2.71 18.01
N ALA A 792 33.14 3.32 17.45
CA ALA A 792 32.72 4.71 17.77
C ALA A 792 32.47 4.91 19.27
N LYS A 793 32.00 3.89 19.97
CA LYS A 793 31.73 3.91 21.43
C LYS A 793 32.96 3.62 22.29
N LEU A 794 34.06 3.15 21.70
CA LEU A 794 35.28 2.76 22.44
C LEU A 794 36.29 3.91 22.48
N SER A 795 37.15 3.94 23.49
CA SER A 795 38.25 4.90 23.62
C SER A 795 39.42 4.54 22.69
N SER A 796 40.23 5.54 22.31
CA SER A 796 41.52 5.24 21.65
C SER A 796 42.37 4.32 22.51
N GLY A 797 42.97 3.30 21.90
CA GLY A 797 43.72 2.31 22.64
C GLY A 797 43.95 1.01 21.88
N ILE A 798 44.54 0.06 22.58
CA ILE A 798 44.80 -1.29 22.10
C ILE A 798 43.67 -2.21 22.56
N TYR A 799 43.13 -2.98 21.61
CA TYR A 799 42.13 -4.01 21.82
C TYR A 799 42.57 -5.32 21.15
N PHE A 800 41.92 -6.40 21.53
CA PHE A 800 42.15 -7.72 20.94
C PHE A 800 40.81 -8.27 20.45
N TYR A 801 40.84 -9.07 19.40
CA TYR A 801 39.67 -9.80 18.96
C TYR A 801 40.04 -11.27 18.75
N THR A 802 39.13 -12.16 19.16
CA THR A 802 39.32 -13.60 19.15
C THR A 802 38.21 -14.28 18.36
N LEU A 803 38.58 -15.08 17.37
CA LEU A 803 37.67 -16.00 16.67
C LEU A 803 37.73 -17.38 17.34
N LYS A 804 36.57 -17.97 17.60
CA LYS A 804 36.40 -19.35 18.05
C LYS A 804 35.42 -20.07 17.11
N ALA A 805 35.81 -21.24 16.58
CA ALA A 805 34.98 -22.06 15.70
C ALA A 805 35.47 -23.51 15.70
N ASP A 806 34.62 -24.52 16.00
CA ASP A 806 34.89 -25.97 15.94
C ASP A 806 36.28 -26.37 16.54
N GLY A 807 36.60 -25.85 17.72
CA GLY A 807 37.89 -26.09 18.39
C GLY A 807 39.05 -25.23 17.92
N PHE A 808 38.89 -24.43 16.90
CA PHE A 808 39.85 -23.39 16.50
C PHE A 808 39.68 -22.13 17.35
N ALA A 809 40.80 -21.54 17.75
CA ALA A 809 40.79 -20.22 18.39
C ALA A 809 42.04 -19.44 17.98
N GLU A 810 41.84 -18.22 17.51
CA GLU A 810 42.94 -17.31 17.14
C GLU A 810 42.62 -15.88 17.61
N THR A 811 43.62 -15.15 18.08
CA THR A 811 43.48 -13.77 18.58
C THR A 811 44.42 -12.83 17.82
N LYS A 812 43.91 -11.67 17.45
CA LYS A 812 44.66 -10.58 16.82
C LYS A 812 44.52 -9.29 17.63
N LYS A 813 45.49 -8.41 17.44
CA LYS A 813 45.50 -7.06 18.05
C LYS A 813 45.00 -6.01 17.08
N MET A 814 44.20 -5.08 17.57
CA MET A 814 43.81 -3.87 16.83
C MET A 814 44.09 -2.60 17.63
N VAL A 815 44.25 -1.47 16.94
CA VAL A 815 44.51 -0.17 17.50
C VAL A 815 43.49 0.83 17.03
N ILE A 816 42.76 1.43 17.99
CA ILE A 816 41.80 2.49 17.76
C ILE A 816 42.48 3.82 17.97
N THR A 817 42.34 4.74 16.99
CA THR A 817 42.84 6.12 17.05
C THR A 817 41.68 7.06 16.79
N LYS A 818 41.30 7.88 17.73
CA LYS A 818 40.28 8.93 17.55
C LYS A 818 40.97 10.28 17.36
#